data_91cf82bc095ccf6c528967c55a79cb39
#
_entry.id   91cf82bc095ccf6c528967c55a79cb39
#
_cell.length_a   1.000
_cell.length_b   1.000
_cell.length_c   1.000
_cell.angle_alpha   90.00
_cell.angle_beta   90.00
_cell.angle_gamma   90.00
#
_symmetry.space_group_name_H-M   'P 1'
#
loop_
_entity.id
_entity.type
_entity.pdbx_description
1 polymer ?
#
loop_
_entity_poly.entity_id
_entity_poly.type
_entity_poly.pdbx_seq_one_letter_code
_entity_poly.pdbx_strand_id
1 'polypeptide(L)'
;MHTSSLGPHPGRRTRCAAAITLALLSFHYPAFAQQAAVSDNAGLETINVSGDWLGSGLENSVKTYPGARTVAKKEDIERSGAISIGDLLRRIPGVQASDNSGSAGSAIALNIGVRGLTGRYSPRSTILLDGIPLASAPYGQPQLSFAPLSLNNIESVDVIRGGGAVRYGPQNVGGIINFKTRSIPTGPGISGDAALRYNSYGQGGGNTQYSAFAGGQSDNGFGMAFLYSGQEGSGWRNKSDERVNDFALKMRYEISPTSELYAKLSYYDVLSRTPGGLTVAQYNADPFQNTRQRDNWSGTRKGFDIGYLNTISDSQEFEIRTYFNQASRQSTLVNAAGTSLAHQPRNYETVGIEPRYTQRFALGGTTNDVTVGYRYIRERGDDNAYNEAVATGALSGFTTFQNSTDAHAAYVDDKIAFGKWRVTPGLRFEHIQSTRYDVNNKATFQVANNKPLPSINVAYLLTEQLTLFSNYNTSFGVVQNTQLNTMSASNPLSPELAKTIEGGARWKSAQVSAEATVFHIDFDNQIASIPGTTPSVFRNLGKTRHDGIELVLDYAFDKESILKGWSAYANYTYTRALQKSGANSGKDVPFYSRTTDTVGARFQSGPWGLNLSTTHQGRQFSDEANTVAESADGSTGEIPGFRIWNAQVNWKMPGAKGFDVFAGVNNLTDRRYFTRTTDGNLGKLVGAPRTLYVQGRYAF
;
A
#
# COMPACT_ATOMS: atom_id res chain seq x y z
N MET A 1 10.08 -38.27 41.64
CA MET A 1 8.85 -37.88 42.35
C MET A 1 8.95 -36.42 42.73
N HIS A 2 8.36 -35.55 41.97
CA HIS A 2 7.74 -34.28 42.34
C HIS A 2 7.12 -33.69 41.06
N THR A 3 5.84 -33.91 40.95
CA THR A 3 4.95 -33.29 39.96
C THR A 3 4.65 -31.87 40.43
N SER A 4 4.91 -30.85 39.61
CA SER A 4 4.34 -29.51 39.77
C SER A 4 3.53 -29.19 38.55
N SER A 5 2.19 -29.26 38.73
CA SER A 5 1.18 -28.79 37.85
C SER A 5 1.18 -27.26 37.79
N LEU A 6 1.41 -26.68 36.63
CA LEU A 6 1.17 -25.27 36.38
C LEU A 6 -0.29 -25.07 35.93
N GLY A 7 -1.10 -24.54 36.84
CA GLY A 7 -2.48 -24.08 36.58
C GLY A 7 -2.50 -22.80 35.76
N PRO A 8 -3.63 -22.46 35.09
CA PRO A 8 -3.73 -21.31 34.24
C PRO A 8 -3.82 -20.01 35.05
N HIS A 9 -2.98 -19.04 34.75
CA HIS A 9 -3.07 -17.70 35.31
C HIS A 9 -4.27 -16.94 34.70
N PRO A 10 -5.27 -16.53 35.47
CA PRO A 10 -6.24 -15.55 35.06
C PRO A 10 -5.75 -14.15 35.46
N GLY A 11 -5.66 -13.23 34.55
CA GLY A 11 -5.49 -11.84 34.97
C GLY A 11 -4.63 -10.94 34.09
N ARG A 12 -5.10 -10.62 32.89
CA ARG A 12 -4.66 -9.41 32.15
C ARG A 12 -5.74 -8.78 31.28
N ARG A 13 -7.02 -9.13 31.49
CA ARG A 13 -8.12 -8.65 30.61
C ARG A 13 -8.78 -7.32 31.02
N THR A 14 -8.35 -6.64 32.08
CA THR A 14 -9.13 -5.54 32.66
C THR A 14 -8.46 -4.15 32.65
N ARG A 15 -7.26 -3.99 32.11
CA ARG A 15 -6.54 -2.70 32.20
C ARG A 15 -6.68 -1.75 30.99
N CYS A 16 -7.07 -2.24 29.82
CA CYS A 16 -7.25 -1.37 28.64
C CYS A 16 -8.64 -0.72 28.55
N ALA A 17 -9.69 -1.36 29.07
CA ALA A 17 -11.05 -0.79 29.07
C ALA A 17 -11.20 0.41 30.02
N ALA A 18 -10.44 0.47 31.11
CA ALA A 18 -10.50 1.54 32.09
C ALA A 18 -9.86 2.87 31.60
N ALA A 19 -8.90 2.81 30.69
CA ALA A 19 -8.23 4.01 30.17
C ALA A 19 -9.11 4.80 29.19
N ILE A 20 -9.97 4.13 28.45
CA ILE A 20 -10.90 4.78 27.49
C ILE A 20 -12.06 5.44 28.21
N THR A 21 -12.53 4.87 29.30
CA THR A 21 -13.66 5.43 30.10
C THR A 21 -13.25 6.71 30.86
N LEU A 22 -11.98 6.86 31.23
CA LEU A 22 -11.51 8.07 31.94
C LEU A 22 -11.29 9.26 31.00
N ALA A 23 -10.99 9.01 29.69
CA ALA A 23 -10.81 10.09 28.70
C ALA A 23 -12.13 10.74 28.26
N LEU A 24 -13.26 10.06 28.44
CA LEU A 24 -14.59 10.55 28.03
C LEU A 24 -15.31 11.39 29.11
N LEU A 25 -14.81 11.42 30.36
CA LEU A 25 -15.53 12.06 31.50
C LEU A 25 -14.98 13.44 31.92
N SER A 26 -13.95 14.00 31.30
CA SER A 26 -13.27 15.20 31.79
C SER A 26 -13.35 16.47 30.93
N PHE A 27 -14.15 16.52 29.86
CA PHE A 27 -14.23 17.74 29.04
C PHE A 27 -15.66 18.22 28.81
N HIS A 28 -16.17 19.00 29.79
CA HIS A 28 -17.31 19.88 29.60
C HIS A 28 -16.83 21.32 29.65
N TYR A 29 -16.53 21.91 28.50
CA TYR A 29 -16.50 23.35 28.30
C TYR A 29 -17.34 23.70 27.08
N PRO A 30 -18.27 24.66 27.15
CA PRO A 30 -19.04 25.06 25.98
C PRO A 30 -18.19 25.99 25.11
N ALA A 31 -17.78 25.52 23.96
CA ALA A 31 -17.18 26.36 22.92
C ALA A 31 -18.29 26.89 22.00
N PHE A 32 -18.46 28.21 21.97
CA PHE A 32 -19.30 28.89 21.01
C PHE A 32 -18.65 28.76 19.61
N ALA A 33 -19.27 27.99 18.71
CA ALA A 33 -18.87 27.93 17.33
C ALA A 33 -19.56 29.06 16.55
N GLN A 34 -18.79 30.04 16.10
CA GLN A 34 -19.22 31.05 15.14
C GLN A 34 -19.13 30.46 13.74
N GLN A 35 -20.24 30.45 13.03
CA GLN A 35 -20.38 29.97 11.67
C GLN A 35 -19.65 30.94 10.74
N ALA A 36 -18.51 30.55 10.15
CA ALA A 36 -17.86 31.34 9.12
C ALA A 36 -18.59 31.14 7.79
N ALA A 37 -19.05 32.23 7.22
CA ALA A 37 -19.60 32.28 5.89
C ALA A 37 -18.50 31.99 4.86
N VAL A 38 -18.79 31.12 3.90
CA VAL A 38 -17.94 30.86 2.75
C VAL A 38 -17.91 32.12 1.90
N SER A 39 -16.80 32.85 1.89
CA SER A 39 -16.54 33.92 0.92
C SER A 39 -15.73 33.35 -0.23
N ASP A 40 -16.30 33.45 -1.45
CA ASP A 40 -15.58 33.30 -2.71
C ASP A 40 -14.51 34.41 -2.79
N ASN A 41 -13.28 34.07 -2.45
CA ASN A 41 -12.10 34.84 -2.81
C ASN A 41 -11.09 33.86 -3.36
N ALA A 42 -10.82 33.96 -4.66
CA ALA A 42 -9.64 33.38 -5.32
C ALA A 42 -8.36 34.05 -4.78
N GLY A 43 -8.06 33.81 -3.52
CA GLY A 43 -6.77 34.12 -2.90
C GLY A 43 -5.87 32.90 -3.03
N LEU A 44 -4.62 33.12 -3.34
CA LEU A 44 -3.55 32.13 -3.36
C LEU A 44 -3.64 31.24 -2.13
N GLU A 45 -4.06 29.98 -2.33
CA GLU A 45 -4.11 29.00 -1.27
C GLU A 45 -2.68 28.87 -0.68
N THR A 46 -2.56 29.08 0.60
CA THR A 46 -1.32 28.83 1.34
C THR A 46 -0.99 27.36 1.19
N ILE A 47 0.02 27.05 0.38
CA ILE A 47 0.45 25.68 0.10
C ILE A 47 1.05 25.14 1.38
N ASN A 48 0.28 24.33 2.09
CA ASN A 48 0.73 23.64 3.28
C ASN A 48 1.60 22.44 2.83
N VAL A 49 2.88 22.67 2.55
CA VAL A 49 3.83 21.72 1.94
C VAL A 49 4.64 21.03 3.03
N SER A 50 4.00 20.28 3.89
CA SER A 50 4.76 19.37 4.76
C SER A 50 5.01 18.04 4.02
N GLY A 51 6.24 17.83 3.53
CA GLY A 51 6.72 16.50 3.09
C GLY A 51 5.98 15.81 1.95
N ASP A 52 5.02 16.44 1.30
CA ASP A 52 4.24 15.86 0.21
C ASP A 52 4.88 16.13 -1.17
N TRP A 53 5.92 15.38 -1.46
CA TRP A 53 6.66 15.52 -2.71
C TRP A 53 5.84 15.20 -3.97
N LEU A 54 4.72 14.51 -3.83
CA LEU A 54 3.78 14.24 -4.92
C LEU A 54 2.79 15.39 -5.10
N GLY A 55 2.67 16.29 -4.10
CA GLY A 55 1.69 17.36 -4.13
C GLY A 55 0.24 16.83 -4.15
N SER A 56 -0.03 15.69 -3.48
CA SER A 56 -1.35 15.05 -3.47
C SER A 56 -2.43 15.89 -2.79
N GLY A 57 -2.01 16.83 -1.94
CA GLY A 57 -2.88 17.80 -1.30
C GLY A 57 -3.31 18.97 -2.19
N LEU A 58 -2.64 19.23 -3.31
CA LEU A 58 -2.95 20.34 -4.21
C LEU A 58 -4.17 20.03 -5.05
N GLU A 59 -5.14 20.94 -5.10
CA GLU A 59 -6.44 20.74 -5.77
C GLU A 59 -6.32 20.36 -7.26
N ASN A 60 -5.36 20.94 -7.96
CA ASN A 60 -5.14 20.69 -9.40
C ASN A 60 -4.02 19.68 -9.70
N SER A 61 -3.45 19.02 -8.67
CA SER A 61 -2.30 18.13 -8.85
C SER A 61 -2.58 16.93 -9.75
N VAL A 62 -3.81 16.40 -9.71
CA VAL A 62 -4.24 15.31 -10.60
C VAL A 62 -4.59 15.85 -11.99
N LYS A 63 -5.26 17.00 -12.09
CA LYS A 63 -5.72 17.59 -13.35
C LYS A 63 -4.57 17.85 -14.33
N THR A 64 -3.47 18.41 -13.83
CA THR A 64 -2.30 18.80 -14.64
C THR A 64 -1.20 17.74 -14.69
N TYR A 65 -1.37 16.63 -13.98
CA TYR A 65 -0.37 15.58 -13.96
C TYR A 65 -0.22 14.90 -15.33
N PRO A 66 1.00 14.78 -15.87
CA PRO A 66 1.25 14.24 -17.20
C PRO A 66 1.31 12.71 -17.22
N GLY A 67 0.35 12.03 -16.63
CA GLY A 67 0.29 10.57 -16.53
C GLY A 67 -0.98 10.09 -15.81
N ALA A 68 -1.15 8.78 -15.71
CA ALA A 68 -2.25 8.16 -15.00
C ALA A 68 -2.07 8.29 -13.48
N ARG A 69 -2.95 9.01 -12.81
CA ARG A 69 -2.88 9.26 -11.35
C ARG A 69 -4.26 9.23 -10.72
N THR A 70 -4.37 8.57 -9.58
CA THR A 70 -5.59 8.52 -8.76
C THR A 70 -5.25 8.86 -7.31
N VAL A 71 -6.01 9.78 -6.72
CA VAL A 71 -5.92 10.09 -5.28
C VAL A 71 -7.25 9.74 -4.63
N ALA A 72 -7.25 8.75 -3.72
CA ALA A 72 -8.38 8.43 -2.87
C ALA A 72 -8.21 9.16 -1.53
N LYS A 73 -9.10 10.10 -1.22
CA LYS A 73 -9.09 10.89 0.02
C LYS A 73 -9.80 10.14 1.14
N LYS A 74 -9.66 10.59 2.39
CA LYS A 74 -10.25 9.99 3.59
C LYS A 74 -11.76 9.77 3.44
N GLU A 75 -12.48 10.75 2.91
CA GLU A 75 -13.92 10.64 2.70
C GLU A 75 -14.28 9.53 1.70
N ASP A 76 -13.48 9.36 0.65
CA ASP A 76 -13.66 8.29 -0.34
C ASP A 76 -13.37 6.92 0.30
N ILE A 77 -12.33 6.84 1.14
CA ILE A 77 -11.97 5.63 1.87
C ILE A 77 -13.10 5.22 2.82
N GLU A 78 -13.58 6.13 3.65
CA GLU A 78 -14.66 5.89 4.60
C GLU A 78 -15.98 5.49 3.90
N ARG A 79 -16.35 6.20 2.83
CA ARG A 79 -17.56 5.91 2.04
C ARG A 79 -17.46 4.63 1.21
N SER A 80 -16.24 4.16 0.96
CA SER A 80 -16.04 2.93 0.19
C SER A 80 -16.51 1.67 0.94
N GLY A 81 -16.54 1.70 2.27
CA GLY A 81 -16.79 0.54 3.11
C GLY A 81 -15.65 -0.48 3.12
N ALA A 82 -14.46 -0.09 2.66
CA ALA A 82 -13.28 -0.94 2.71
C ALA A 82 -12.97 -1.40 4.13
N ILE A 83 -12.63 -2.67 4.31
CA ILE A 83 -12.27 -3.25 5.60
C ILE A 83 -10.76 -3.45 5.77
N SER A 84 -10.01 -3.34 4.68
CA SER A 84 -8.56 -3.49 4.67
C SER A 84 -7.92 -2.63 3.58
N ILE A 85 -6.61 -2.45 3.66
CA ILE A 85 -5.81 -1.80 2.60
C ILE A 85 -5.94 -2.55 1.26
N GLY A 86 -5.90 -3.88 1.27
CA GLY A 86 -6.08 -4.68 0.05
C GLY A 86 -7.46 -4.48 -0.60
N ASP A 87 -8.51 -4.37 0.21
CA ASP A 87 -9.87 -4.11 -0.27
C ASP A 87 -9.99 -2.69 -0.89
N LEU A 88 -9.36 -1.69 -0.28
CA LEU A 88 -9.29 -0.34 -0.82
C LEU A 88 -8.55 -0.32 -2.18
N LEU A 89 -7.37 -0.93 -2.24
CA LEU A 89 -6.51 -0.90 -3.43
C LEU A 89 -7.15 -1.61 -4.63
N ARG A 90 -7.93 -2.69 -4.42
CA ARG A 90 -8.67 -3.38 -5.50
C ARG A 90 -9.69 -2.49 -6.21
N ARG A 91 -10.08 -1.38 -5.60
CA ARG A 91 -11.03 -0.40 -6.17
C ARG A 91 -10.35 0.68 -7.01
N ILE A 92 -9.00 0.68 -7.03
CA ILE A 92 -8.20 1.63 -7.82
C ILE A 92 -7.89 1.02 -9.18
N PRO A 93 -8.11 1.75 -10.30
CA PRO A 93 -7.84 1.25 -11.64
C PRO A 93 -6.40 0.77 -11.79
N GLY A 94 -6.19 -0.32 -12.53
CA GLY A 94 -4.87 -0.88 -12.79
C GLY A 94 -4.19 -1.56 -11.61
N VAL A 95 -4.78 -1.51 -10.40
CA VAL A 95 -4.21 -2.10 -9.18
C VAL A 95 -4.93 -3.40 -8.84
N GLN A 96 -4.14 -4.45 -8.59
CA GLN A 96 -4.60 -5.72 -8.06
C GLN A 96 -3.90 -5.95 -6.72
N ALA A 97 -4.67 -6.15 -5.67
CA ALA A 97 -4.14 -6.32 -4.33
C ALA A 97 -4.80 -7.49 -3.61
N SER A 98 -4.01 -8.25 -2.86
CA SER A 98 -4.49 -9.28 -1.95
C SER A 98 -3.62 -9.31 -0.69
N ASP A 99 -4.22 -9.68 0.43
CA ASP A 99 -3.44 -10.08 1.59
C ASP A 99 -2.97 -11.53 1.43
N ASN A 100 -1.93 -11.91 2.16
CA ASN A 100 -1.35 -13.24 2.10
C ASN A 100 -1.82 -14.17 3.22
N SER A 101 -2.60 -13.66 4.16
CA SER A 101 -2.88 -14.41 5.39
C SER A 101 -4.15 -15.24 5.30
N GLY A 102 -5.11 -14.85 4.47
CA GLY A 102 -6.45 -15.47 4.46
C GLY A 102 -7.19 -15.33 5.80
N SER A 103 -6.74 -14.41 6.66
CA SER A 103 -7.39 -14.01 7.90
C SER A 103 -8.20 -12.72 7.67
N ALA A 104 -8.60 -12.03 8.69
CA ALA A 104 -9.53 -10.90 8.67
C ALA A 104 -9.07 -9.62 7.91
N GLY A 105 -8.41 -9.76 6.80
CA GLY A 105 -7.82 -8.64 6.07
C GLY A 105 -6.50 -8.24 6.68
N SER A 106 -5.65 -9.24 6.92
CA SER A 106 -4.42 -9.12 7.65
C SER A 106 -3.56 -7.95 7.23
N ALA A 107 -3.17 -7.17 8.21
CA ALA A 107 -2.18 -6.14 8.10
C ALA A 107 -0.73 -6.68 8.10
N ILE A 108 -0.52 -8.01 8.18
CA ILE A 108 0.85 -8.56 8.25
C ILE A 108 1.53 -8.55 6.89
N ALA A 109 0.80 -8.86 5.83
CA ALA A 109 1.39 -8.97 4.49
C ALA A 109 0.43 -8.48 3.41
N LEU A 110 0.97 -7.81 2.39
CA LEU A 110 0.20 -7.27 1.28
C LEU A 110 0.89 -7.58 -0.05
N ASN A 111 0.14 -8.15 -0.99
CA ASN A 111 0.58 -8.28 -2.37
C ASN A 111 -0.08 -7.21 -3.21
N ILE A 112 0.73 -6.45 -3.93
CA ILE A 112 0.28 -5.41 -4.83
C ILE A 112 0.88 -5.65 -6.19
N GLY A 113 0.05 -5.61 -7.22
CA GLY A 113 0.43 -5.60 -8.62
C GLY A 113 -0.22 -4.43 -9.33
N VAL A 114 0.53 -3.78 -10.22
CA VAL A 114 0.02 -2.72 -11.07
C VAL A 114 0.25 -3.11 -12.52
N ARG A 115 -0.80 -3.04 -13.37
CA ARG A 115 -0.72 -3.32 -14.81
C ARG A 115 -0.14 -4.72 -15.14
N GLY A 116 -0.51 -5.73 -14.36
CA GLY A 116 -0.02 -7.10 -14.53
C GLY A 116 1.42 -7.33 -14.04
N LEU A 117 2.06 -6.32 -13.46
CA LEU A 117 3.37 -6.42 -12.82
C LEU A 117 3.18 -6.89 -11.39
N THR A 118 2.72 -8.11 -11.24
CA THR A 118 2.51 -8.74 -9.94
C THR A 118 3.75 -9.51 -9.54
N GLY A 119 4.03 -9.53 -8.28
CA GLY A 119 5.13 -10.33 -7.77
C GLY A 119 5.08 -10.42 -6.26
N ARG A 120 4.99 -11.65 -5.76
CA ARG A 120 5.13 -11.89 -4.34
C ARG A 120 6.49 -11.46 -3.82
N TYR A 121 7.53 -11.75 -4.59
CA TYR A 121 8.92 -11.50 -4.22
C TYR A 121 9.46 -10.16 -4.69
N SER A 122 8.73 -9.47 -5.57
CA SER A 122 9.06 -8.12 -6.02
C SER A 122 7.77 -7.39 -6.35
N PRO A 123 7.33 -6.43 -5.53
CA PRO A 123 6.09 -5.68 -5.77
C PRO A 123 6.14 -4.88 -7.07
N ARG A 124 7.32 -4.64 -7.62
CA ARG A 124 7.56 -3.86 -8.85
C ARG A 124 6.91 -2.47 -8.84
N SER A 125 6.48 -2.03 -7.67
CA SER A 125 5.97 -0.69 -7.42
C SER A 125 6.64 -0.13 -6.18
N THR A 126 6.94 1.16 -6.18
CA THR A 126 7.45 1.85 -5.00
C THR A 126 6.29 2.12 -4.05
N ILE A 127 6.32 1.49 -2.89
CA ILE A 127 5.29 1.66 -1.86
C ILE A 127 5.85 2.54 -0.76
N LEU A 128 5.12 3.63 -0.47
CA LEU A 128 5.55 4.68 0.46
C LEU A 128 4.52 4.88 1.56
N LEU A 129 4.99 5.29 2.73
CA LEU A 129 4.21 5.86 3.82
C LEU A 129 4.75 7.26 4.13
N ASP A 130 3.94 8.29 3.92
CA ASP A 130 4.36 9.70 4.01
C ASP A 130 5.60 10.00 3.15
N GLY A 131 5.67 9.39 1.95
CA GLY A 131 6.78 9.54 1.02
C GLY A 131 8.05 8.75 1.38
N ILE A 132 8.08 8.01 2.49
CA ILE A 132 9.20 7.16 2.93
C ILE A 132 8.93 5.72 2.49
N PRO A 133 9.93 4.98 1.95
CA PRO A 133 9.74 3.58 1.59
C PRO A 133 9.21 2.73 2.73
N LEU A 134 8.12 1.97 2.45
CA LEU A 134 7.41 1.18 3.46
C LEU A 134 8.10 -0.13 3.78
N ALA A 135 8.71 -0.78 2.79
CA ALA A 135 9.34 -2.08 2.96
C ALA A 135 10.44 -2.05 4.03
N SER A 136 10.68 -3.19 4.69
CA SER A 136 11.69 -3.31 5.75
C SER A 136 13.11 -3.00 5.25
N ALA A 137 13.43 -3.39 4.02
CA ALA A 137 14.65 -3.02 3.29
C ALA A 137 14.26 -2.76 1.83
N PRO A 138 14.03 -1.49 1.44
CA PRO A 138 13.45 -1.13 0.15
C PRO A 138 14.19 -1.65 -1.08
N TYR A 139 15.50 -1.81 -0.99
CA TYR A 139 16.34 -2.38 -2.05
C TYR A 139 16.58 -3.87 -1.87
N GLY A 140 17.04 -4.27 -0.69
CA GLY A 140 17.45 -5.65 -0.44
C GLY A 140 16.30 -6.61 -0.21
N GLN A 141 15.19 -6.15 0.38
CA GLN A 141 13.99 -6.95 0.64
C GLN A 141 12.71 -6.11 0.50
N PRO A 142 12.34 -5.73 -0.74
CA PRO A 142 11.19 -4.87 -1.01
C PRO A 142 9.83 -5.56 -0.80
N GLN A 143 9.82 -6.84 -0.46
CA GLN A 143 8.60 -7.63 -0.26
C GLN A 143 7.78 -7.08 0.89
N LEU A 144 6.48 -6.94 0.68
CA LEU A 144 5.51 -6.58 1.71
C LEU A 144 5.01 -7.83 2.47
N SER A 145 5.93 -8.72 2.85
CA SER A 145 5.62 -9.82 3.77
C SER A 145 5.36 -9.32 5.21
N PHE A 146 5.67 -8.06 5.44
CA PHE A 146 5.29 -7.24 6.57
C PHE A 146 4.92 -5.85 6.04
N ALA A 147 3.65 -5.45 6.19
CA ALA A 147 3.10 -4.21 5.66
C ALA A 147 2.49 -3.37 6.81
N PRO A 148 3.30 -2.52 7.48
CA PRO A 148 2.87 -1.75 8.65
C PRO A 148 1.96 -0.58 8.25
N LEU A 149 0.70 -0.89 7.93
CA LEU A 149 -0.32 0.05 7.49
C LEU A 149 -1.65 -0.23 8.18
N SER A 150 -2.29 0.79 8.72
CA SER A 150 -3.65 0.74 9.25
C SER A 150 -4.56 1.72 8.52
N LEU A 151 -5.68 1.24 7.99
CA LEU A 151 -6.62 2.03 7.18
C LEU A 151 -7.11 3.29 7.90
N ASN A 152 -7.36 3.21 9.21
CA ASN A 152 -7.89 4.32 10.01
C ASN A 152 -6.88 5.46 10.22
N ASN A 153 -5.57 5.19 10.10
CA ASN A 153 -4.51 6.19 10.21
C ASN A 153 -4.23 6.90 8.88
N ILE A 154 -4.82 6.42 7.75
CA ILE A 154 -4.59 6.96 6.42
C ILE A 154 -5.55 8.10 6.12
N GLU A 155 -5.01 9.22 5.63
CA GLU A 155 -5.75 10.38 5.12
C GLU A 155 -6.01 10.26 3.62
N SER A 156 -5.01 9.79 2.86
CA SER A 156 -5.14 9.60 1.43
C SER A 156 -4.22 8.50 0.90
N VAL A 157 -4.61 7.94 -0.22
CA VAL A 157 -3.77 7.03 -1.02
C VAL A 157 -3.59 7.64 -2.39
N ASP A 158 -2.34 7.93 -2.76
CA ASP A 158 -1.96 8.50 -4.03
C ASP A 158 -1.29 7.43 -4.89
N VAL A 159 -1.89 7.11 -6.02
CA VAL A 159 -1.45 6.07 -6.93
C VAL A 159 -1.08 6.68 -8.27
N ILE A 160 0.21 6.67 -8.58
CA ILE A 160 0.76 6.97 -9.90
C ILE A 160 1.03 5.63 -10.58
N ARG A 161 0.39 5.37 -11.72
CA ARG A 161 0.57 4.17 -12.50
C ARG A 161 1.61 4.40 -13.60
N GLY A 162 2.51 3.41 -13.79
CA GLY A 162 3.65 3.56 -14.69
C GLY A 162 4.83 4.31 -14.09
N GLY A 163 5.95 4.35 -14.79
CA GLY A 163 7.24 4.84 -14.28
C GLY A 163 7.38 6.36 -14.09
N GLY A 164 6.29 7.12 -13.98
CA GLY A 164 6.18 8.55 -14.22
C GLY A 164 6.91 9.53 -13.30
N ALA A 165 7.75 9.13 -12.36
CA ALA A 165 8.40 10.09 -11.48
C ALA A 165 9.85 9.70 -11.15
N VAL A 166 10.80 10.45 -11.72
CA VAL A 166 12.25 10.25 -11.46
C VAL A 166 12.65 10.47 -10.00
N ARG A 167 11.84 11.23 -9.24
CA ARG A 167 12.10 11.55 -7.82
C ARG A 167 12.00 10.33 -6.91
N TYR A 168 11.31 9.25 -7.36
CA TYR A 168 11.00 8.07 -6.56
C TYR A 168 11.67 6.82 -7.11
N GLY A 169 11.94 5.88 -6.25
CA GLY A 169 12.54 4.57 -6.46
C GLY A 169 12.77 3.92 -5.10
N PRO A 170 13.27 2.72 -5.05
CA PRO A 170 13.47 1.76 -6.13
C PRO A 170 12.17 1.07 -6.54
N GLN A 171 12.24 0.17 -7.54
CA GLN A 171 11.13 -0.71 -7.89
C GLN A 171 9.88 -0.01 -8.49
N ASN A 172 10.03 1.15 -9.10
CA ASN A 172 8.89 1.93 -9.64
C ASN A 172 8.42 1.49 -11.04
N VAL A 173 8.62 0.22 -11.40
CA VAL A 173 8.23 -0.33 -12.71
C VAL A 173 6.72 -0.23 -12.94
N GLY A 174 5.93 -0.64 -11.96
CA GLY A 174 4.45 -0.53 -11.98
C GLY A 174 3.94 0.84 -11.58
N GLY A 175 4.79 1.67 -10.95
CA GLY A 175 4.43 2.98 -10.46
C GLY A 175 4.71 3.19 -8.97
N ILE A 176 3.99 4.15 -8.40
CA ILE A 176 4.16 4.59 -7.01
C ILE A 176 2.81 4.53 -6.31
N ILE A 177 2.78 3.96 -5.11
CA ILE A 177 1.62 4.02 -4.21
C ILE A 177 2.09 4.66 -2.91
N ASN A 178 1.63 5.87 -2.65
CA ASN A 178 1.96 6.60 -1.43
C ASN A 178 0.74 6.65 -0.51
N PHE A 179 0.88 6.05 0.67
CA PHE A 179 -0.08 6.18 1.76
C PHE A 179 0.30 7.39 2.59
N LYS A 180 -0.60 8.34 2.72
CA LYS A 180 -0.40 9.53 3.53
C LYS A 180 -1.17 9.39 4.83
N THR A 181 -0.49 9.48 5.97
CA THR A 181 -1.14 9.47 7.28
C THR A 181 -1.80 10.82 7.57
N ARG A 182 -2.77 10.82 8.47
CA ARG A 182 -3.55 12.00 8.84
C ARG A 182 -2.65 13.17 9.22
N SER A 183 -2.99 14.35 8.71
CA SER A 183 -2.23 15.58 8.88
C SER A 183 -2.52 16.22 10.25
N ILE A 184 -1.59 17.06 10.73
CA ILE A 184 -1.82 17.89 11.91
C ILE A 184 -2.91 18.92 11.56
N PRO A 185 -4.01 19.01 12.34
CA PRO A 185 -5.03 20.03 12.12
C PRO A 185 -4.46 21.44 12.31
N THR A 186 -4.80 22.35 11.41
CA THR A 186 -4.34 23.75 11.41
C THR A 186 -5.43 24.72 11.90
N GLY A 187 -6.65 24.24 12.17
CA GLY A 187 -7.73 25.05 12.74
C GLY A 187 -7.46 25.42 14.20
N PRO A 188 -8.22 26.41 14.75
CA PRO A 188 -8.07 26.81 16.13
C PRO A 188 -8.42 25.68 17.11
N GLY A 189 -7.60 25.50 18.13
CA GLY A 189 -7.79 24.51 19.18
C GLY A 189 -7.40 23.10 18.78
N ILE A 190 -7.87 22.14 19.57
CA ILE A 190 -7.64 20.70 19.33
C ILE A 190 -8.88 20.12 18.63
N SER A 191 -8.65 19.40 17.56
CA SER A 191 -9.68 18.63 16.86
C SER A 191 -9.27 17.18 16.71
N GLY A 192 -10.26 16.30 16.62
CA GLY A 192 -9.98 14.89 16.53
C GLY A 192 -11.22 14.05 16.31
N ASP A 193 -11.01 12.75 16.29
CA ASP A 193 -12.09 11.76 16.30
C ASP A 193 -11.65 10.45 16.94
N ALA A 194 -12.64 9.70 17.41
CA ALA A 194 -12.50 8.32 17.85
C ALA A 194 -13.53 7.45 17.12
N ALA A 195 -13.14 6.25 16.72
CA ALA A 195 -14.03 5.32 16.05
C ALA A 195 -13.90 3.91 16.64
N LEU A 196 -15.02 3.20 16.65
CA LEU A 196 -15.12 1.79 17.03
C LEU A 196 -15.93 1.07 15.95
N ARG A 197 -15.37 0.03 15.36
CA ARG A 197 -15.99 -0.82 14.34
C ARG A 197 -15.95 -2.27 14.76
N TYR A 198 -17.07 -2.95 14.61
CA TYR A 198 -17.16 -4.40 14.76
C TYR A 198 -17.47 -5.03 13.39
N ASN A 199 -16.70 -6.04 13.00
CA ASN A 199 -16.90 -6.84 11.82
C ASN A 199 -17.29 -8.25 12.23
N SER A 200 -18.37 -8.78 11.64
CA SER A 200 -18.86 -10.15 11.83
C SER A 200 -18.74 -10.91 10.52
N TYR A 201 -18.04 -12.04 10.54
CA TYR A 201 -17.79 -12.87 9.36
C TYR A 201 -18.73 -14.08 9.24
N GLY A 202 -19.72 -14.20 10.12
CA GLY A 202 -20.49 -15.44 10.26
C GLY A 202 -19.67 -16.53 10.94
N GLN A 203 -20.25 -17.71 11.14
CA GLN A 203 -19.61 -18.89 11.76
C GLN A 203 -18.87 -18.59 13.08
N GLY A 204 -19.26 -17.52 13.79
CA GLY A 204 -18.64 -17.09 15.06
C GLY A 204 -17.34 -16.27 14.92
N GLY A 205 -16.86 -16.03 13.72
CA GLY A 205 -15.71 -15.16 13.48
C GLY A 205 -16.06 -13.68 13.54
N GLY A 206 -15.16 -12.87 14.11
CA GLY A 206 -15.34 -11.42 14.15
C GLY A 206 -14.16 -10.70 14.76
N ASN A 207 -13.99 -9.43 14.39
CA ASN A 207 -12.97 -8.57 14.99
C ASN A 207 -13.50 -7.18 15.29
N THR A 208 -12.82 -6.52 16.21
CA THR A 208 -13.05 -5.12 16.57
C THR A 208 -11.88 -4.28 16.08
N GLN A 209 -12.19 -3.22 15.36
CA GLN A 209 -11.23 -2.17 14.96
C GLN A 209 -11.56 -0.91 15.75
N TYR A 210 -10.53 -0.23 16.22
CA TYR A 210 -10.68 1.00 16.98
C TYR A 210 -9.59 2.00 16.60
N SER A 211 -9.92 3.28 16.64
CA SER A 211 -8.96 4.34 16.31
C SER A 211 -9.22 5.59 17.14
N ALA A 212 -8.17 6.35 17.36
CA ALA A 212 -8.20 7.66 17.96
C ALA A 212 -7.22 8.59 17.24
N PHE A 213 -7.67 9.78 16.96
CA PHE A 213 -6.88 10.86 16.38
C PHE A 213 -7.17 12.14 17.12
N ALA A 214 -6.14 12.86 17.50
CA ALA A 214 -6.28 14.21 18.06
C ALA A 214 -5.05 15.04 17.70
N GLY A 215 -5.26 16.30 17.37
CA GLY A 215 -4.16 17.20 17.07
C GLY A 215 -4.61 18.65 17.00
N GLY A 216 -3.64 19.53 16.87
CA GLY A 216 -3.85 20.94 16.75
C GLY A 216 -2.53 21.70 16.61
N GLN A 217 -2.64 22.95 16.31
CA GLN A 217 -1.50 23.88 16.17
C GLN A 217 -1.73 25.05 17.13
N SER A 218 -0.68 25.45 17.84
CA SER A 218 -0.67 26.61 18.71
C SER A 218 -0.25 27.87 17.97
N ASP A 219 -0.56 29.04 18.51
CA ASP A 219 -0.25 30.36 17.91
C ASP A 219 1.25 30.61 17.74
N ASN A 220 2.10 29.89 18.48
CA ASN A 220 3.55 29.99 18.37
C ASN A 220 4.15 29.12 17.23
N GLY A 221 3.29 28.54 16.37
CA GLY A 221 3.70 27.72 15.23
C GLY A 221 4.03 26.27 15.54
N PHE A 222 3.89 25.81 16.80
CA PHE A 222 4.05 24.40 17.16
C PHE A 222 2.73 23.63 16.92
N GLY A 223 2.80 22.59 16.10
CA GLY A 223 1.70 21.68 15.84
C GLY A 223 2.04 20.24 16.23
N MET A 224 1.05 19.51 16.70
CA MET A 224 1.18 18.10 17.07
C MET A 224 -0.08 17.31 16.72
N ALA A 225 0.09 16.06 16.30
CA ALA A 225 -1.02 15.13 16.13
C ALA A 225 -0.64 13.73 16.62
N PHE A 226 -1.57 13.12 17.35
CA PHE A 226 -1.53 11.75 17.82
C PHE A 226 -2.44 10.89 16.95
N LEU A 227 -1.95 9.76 16.48
CA LEU A 227 -2.67 8.76 15.70
C LEU A 227 -2.55 7.42 16.39
N TYR A 228 -3.68 6.74 16.56
CA TYR A 228 -3.72 5.37 17.02
C TYR A 228 -4.78 4.58 16.27
N SER A 229 -4.42 3.38 15.82
CA SER A 229 -5.35 2.43 15.25
C SER A 229 -5.03 1.04 15.76
N GLY A 230 -6.04 0.30 16.16
CA GLY A 230 -5.91 -1.06 16.61
C GLY A 230 -6.95 -1.98 16.00
N GLN A 231 -6.63 -3.26 15.99
CA GLN A 231 -7.53 -4.34 15.60
C GLN A 231 -7.28 -5.55 16.47
N GLU A 232 -8.34 -6.20 16.94
CA GLU A 232 -8.25 -7.44 17.71
C GLU A 232 -9.46 -8.32 17.44
N GLY A 233 -9.23 -9.64 17.31
CA GLY A 233 -10.27 -10.66 17.15
C GLY A 233 -9.86 -11.78 16.22
N SER A 234 -10.84 -12.58 15.79
CA SER A 234 -10.64 -13.67 14.84
C SER A 234 -10.94 -13.21 13.41
N GLY A 235 -10.31 -13.86 12.44
CA GLY A 235 -10.73 -13.77 11.04
C GLY A 235 -11.94 -14.66 10.74
N TRP A 236 -12.20 -14.84 9.46
CA TRP A 236 -13.31 -15.71 8.98
C TRP A 236 -12.97 -17.20 8.95
N ARG A 237 -11.72 -17.56 9.13
CA ARG A 237 -11.23 -18.94 9.20
C ARG A 237 -11.05 -19.36 10.65
N ASN A 238 -11.16 -20.65 10.91
CA ASN A 238 -10.92 -21.20 12.25
C ASN A 238 -9.49 -20.87 12.73
N LYS A 239 -9.34 -20.43 13.98
CA LYS A 239 -8.04 -20.07 14.60
C LYS A 239 -7.21 -19.09 13.74
N SER A 240 -7.83 -18.05 13.26
CA SER A 240 -7.19 -16.96 12.50
C SER A 240 -7.17 -15.66 13.27
N ASP A 241 -6.85 -15.75 14.56
CA ASP A 241 -6.77 -14.59 15.46
C ASP A 241 -5.72 -13.58 14.99
N GLU A 242 -6.04 -12.31 15.12
CA GLU A 242 -5.18 -11.22 14.72
C GLU A 242 -5.22 -10.09 15.77
N ARG A 243 -4.06 -9.48 16.02
CA ARG A 243 -3.93 -8.27 16.81
C ARG A 243 -2.99 -7.30 16.12
N VAL A 244 -3.43 -6.06 15.96
CA VAL A 244 -2.67 -4.97 15.37
C VAL A 244 -2.69 -3.77 16.32
N ASN A 245 -1.54 -3.11 16.49
CA ASN A 245 -1.43 -1.80 17.09
C ASN A 245 -0.57 -0.91 16.18
N ASP A 246 -1.08 0.22 15.80
CA ASP A 246 -0.44 1.19 14.92
C ASP A 246 -0.53 2.59 15.55
N PHE A 247 0.61 3.11 15.92
CA PHE A 247 0.76 4.37 16.64
C PHE A 247 1.66 5.32 15.86
N ALA A 248 1.28 6.59 15.77
CA ALA A 248 2.15 7.65 15.29
C ALA A 248 1.95 8.95 16.08
N LEU A 249 3.05 9.66 16.30
CA LEU A 249 3.09 11.02 16.82
C LEU A 249 3.76 11.90 15.77
N LYS A 250 3.02 12.87 15.24
CA LYS A 250 3.50 13.88 14.29
C LYS A 250 3.71 15.19 15.00
N MET A 251 4.79 15.87 14.67
CA MET A 251 5.16 17.18 15.20
C MET A 251 5.58 18.10 14.06
N ARG A 252 5.26 19.35 14.17
CA ARG A 252 5.64 20.42 13.24
C ARG A 252 5.96 21.67 14.04
N TYR A 253 6.97 22.40 13.59
CA TYR A 253 7.32 23.69 14.15
C TYR A 253 7.61 24.67 13.02
N GLU A 254 6.80 25.70 12.92
CA GLU A 254 7.01 26.83 12.01
C GLU A 254 8.07 27.74 12.60
N ILE A 255 9.31 27.64 12.11
CA ILE A 255 10.45 28.47 12.55
C ILE A 255 10.25 29.91 12.07
N SER A 256 9.70 30.06 10.86
CA SER A 256 9.34 31.31 10.24
C SER A 256 8.21 31.08 9.22
N PRO A 257 7.58 32.12 8.65
CA PRO A 257 6.58 31.96 7.59
C PRO A 257 7.06 31.18 6.36
N THR A 258 8.39 31.06 6.18
CA THR A 258 9.02 30.41 5.04
C THR A 258 9.78 29.14 5.40
N SER A 259 9.86 28.77 6.69
CA SER A 259 10.64 27.61 7.10
C SER A 259 9.95 26.82 8.20
N GLU A 260 9.95 25.50 8.06
CA GLU A 260 9.38 24.58 9.02
C GLU A 260 10.26 23.36 9.27
N LEU A 261 10.18 22.86 10.49
CA LEU A 261 10.71 21.57 10.91
C LEU A 261 9.54 20.66 11.18
N TYR A 262 9.57 19.45 10.65
CA TYR A 262 8.58 18.41 10.94
C TYR A 262 9.25 17.11 11.38
N ALA A 263 8.58 16.36 12.22
CA ALA A 263 9.07 15.06 12.67
C ALA A 263 7.91 14.09 12.90
N LYS A 264 8.20 12.79 12.80
CA LYS A 264 7.24 11.73 13.13
C LYS A 264 7.95 10.60 13.87
N LEU A 265 7.32 10.14 14.94
CA LEU A 265 7.61 8.89 15.63
C LEU A 265 6.51 7.89 15.27
N SER A 266 6.85 6.65 14.98
CA SER A 266 5.88 5.60 14.68
C SER A 266 6.26 4.28 15.34
N TYR A 267 5.24 3.53 15.73
CA TYR A 267 5.36 2.18 16.26
C TYR A 267 4.22 1.32 15.74
N TYR A 268 4.55 0.19 15.15
CA TYR A 268 3.60 -0.79 14.64
C TYR A 268 3.93 -2.17 15.23
N ASP A 269 2.90 -2.87 15.73
CA ASP A 269 3.00 -4.23 16.26
C ASP A 269 1.85 -5.07 15.74
N VAL A 270 2.16 -6.27 15.26
CA VAL A 270 1.16 -7.19 14.71
C VAL A 270 1.48 -8.64 15.09
N LEU A 271 0.42 -9.37 15.42
CA LEU A 271 0.40 -10.81 15.51
C LEU A 271 -0.78 -11.34 14.70
N SER A 272 -0.54 -12.29 13.79
CA SER A 272 -1.57 -12.90 12.95
C SER A 272 -1.37 -14.40 12.85
N ARG A 273 -2.40 -15.18 13.14
CA ARG A 273 -2.45 -16.62 12.83
C ARG A 273 -2.92 -16.79 11.39
N THR A 274 -2.22 -17.64 10.65
CA THR A 274 -2.46 -17.81 9.22
C THR A 274 -3.00 -19.23 8.94
N PRO A 275 -4.27 -19.35 8.58
CA PRO A 275 -4.94 -20.66 8.44
C PRO A 275 -4.50 -21.46 7.20
N GLY A 276 -3.59 -20.95 6.38
CA GLY A 276 -3.11 -21.59 5.15
C GLY A 276 -4.10 -21.51 4.00
N GLY A 277 -3.67 -21.99 2.84
CA GLY A 277 -4.52 -22.13 1.66
C GLY A 277 -5.38 -23.39 1.72
N LEU A 278 -6.35 -23.49 0.81
CA LEU A 278 -7.20 -24.66 0.61
C LEU A 278 -7.14 -25.14 -0.83
N THR A 279 -7.23 -26.44 -1.06
CA THR A 279 -7.61 -26.99 -2.37
C THR A 279 -9.09 -26.70 -2.63
N VAL A 280 -9.53 -26.82 -3.89
CA VAL A 280 -10.95 -26.67 -4.23
C VAL A 280 -11.80 -27.70 -3.48
N ALA A 281 -11.35 -28.94 -3.34
CA ALA A 281 -12.04 -29.99 -2.60
C ALA A 281 -12.18 -29.64 -1.11
N GLN A 282 -11.12 -29.19 -0.46
CA GLN A 282 -11.15 -28.73 0.94
C GLN A 282 -12.10 -27.54 1.12
N TYR A 283 -12.06 -26.57 0.19
CA TYR A 283 -12.93 -25.40 0.25
C TYR A 283 -14.41 -25.74 0.12
N ASN A 284 -14.73 -26.71 -0.73
CA ASN A 284 -16.11 -27.17 -0.90
C ASN A 284 -16.62 -27.97 0.32
N ALA A 285 -15.72 -28.71 0.98
CA ALA A 285 -16.04 -29.46 2.19
C ALA A 285 -16.27 -28.52 3.39
N ASP A 286 -15.37 -27.61 3.67
CA ASP A 286 -15.47 -26.60 4.72
C ASP A 286 -14.62 -25.37 4.36
N PRO A 287 -15.24 -24.26 3.95
CA PRO A 287 -14.51 -23.04 3.59
C PRO A 287 -13.84 -22.34 4.79
N PHE A 288 -14.22 -22.70 6.00
CA PHE A 288 -13.72 -22.08 7.26
C PHE A 288 -12.60 -22.88 7.91
N GLN A 289 -12.30 -24.09 7.41
CA GLN A 289 -11.28 -24.94 8.02
C GLN A 289 -9.90 -24.30 8.01
N ASN A 290 -9.11 -24.61 9.03
CA ASN A 290 -7.70 -24.22 9.16
C ASN A 290 -6.82 -25.46 8.95
N THR A 291 -6.07 -25.49 7.86
CA THR A 291 -5.12 -26.55 7.51
C THR A 291 -3.73 -26.35 8.12
N ARG A 292 -3.49 -25.16 8.75
CA ARG A 292 -2.21 -24.71 9.25
C ARG A 292 -2.32 -24.15 10.67
N GLN A 293 -2.85 -24.91 11.61
CA GLN A 293 -3.21 -24.45 12.96
C GLN A 293 -2.07 -23.88 13.80
N ARG A 294 -0.81 -24.13 13.42
CA ARG A 294 0.39 -23.66 14.11
C ARG A 294 1.08 -22.50 13.41
N ASP A 295 0.64 -22.19 12.19
CA ASP A 295 1.24 -21.10 11.42
C ASP A 295 0.85 -19.74 12.02
N ASN A 296 1.86 -18.91 12.22
CA ASN A 296 1.68 -17.55 12.68
C ASN A 296 2.78 -16.63 12.15
N TRP A 297 2.45 -15.36 12.12
CA TRP A 297 3.34 -14.27 11.76
C TRP A 297 3.25 -13.18 12.80
N SER A 298 4.38 -12.60 13.15
CA SER A 298 4.44 -11.42 13.99
C SER A 298 5.45 -10.43 13.43
N GLY A 299 5.30 -9.16 13.78
CA GLY A 299 6.25 -8.15 13.38
C GLY A 299 6.08 -6.85 14.17
N THR A 300 7.18 -6.15 14.31
CA THR A 300 7.22 -4.81 14.86
C THR A 300 7.99 -3.88 13.93
N ARG A 301 7.56 -2.62 13.83
CA ARG A 301 8.33 -1.57 13.17
C ARG A 301 8.37 -0.34 14.06
N LYS A 302 9.57 0.19 14.26
CA LYS A 302 9.83 1.47 14.90
C LYS A 302 10.35 2.42 13.83
N GLY A 303 9.77 3.60 13.75
CA GLY A 303 10.18 4.62 12.78
C GLY A 303 10.37 5.98 13.45
N PHE A 304 11.38 6.67 12.98
CA PHE A 304 11.62 8.07 13.27
C PHE A 304 11.96 8.77 11.95
N ASP A 305 11.29 9.85 11.66
CA ASP A 305 11.64 10.71 10.55
C ASP A 305 11.64 12.19 11.00
N ILE A 306 12.51 12.97 10.37
CA ILE A 306 12.64 14.41 10.59
C ILE A 306 12.97 15.07 9.26
N GLY A 307 12.36 16.22 8.99
CA GLY A 307 12.63 17.00 7.81
C GLY A 307 12.57 18.49 8.09
N TYR A 308 13.31 19.22 7.26
CA TYR A 308 13.34 20.67 7.24
C TYR A 308 12.99 21.17 5.85
N LEU A 309 12.03 22.07 5.77
CA LEU A 309 11.60 22.75 4.55
C LEU A 309 11.89 24.24 4.69
N ASN A 310 12.44 24.84 3.64
CA ASN A 310 12.68 26.29 3.56
C ASN A 310 12.35 26.83 2.17
N THR A 311 11.35 27.68 2.07
CA THR A 311 11.10 28.53 0.92
C THR A 311 12.00 29.75 1.03
N ILE A 312 13.23 29.65 0.47
CA ILE A 312 14.26 30.66 0.56
C ILE A 312 13.80 31.97 -0.12
N SER A 313 13.06 31.82 -1.22
CA SER A 313 12.39 32.89 -1.96
C SER A 313 11.23 32.32 -2.79
N ASP A 314 10.46 33.17 -3.47
CA ASP A 314 9.41 32.72 -4.40
C ASP A 314 9.94 31.79 -5.50
N SER A 315 11.23 31.88 -5.81
CA SER A 315 11.90 31.10 -6.83
C SER A 315 12.76 29.94 -6.31
N GLN A 316 12.97 29.85 -5.00
CA GLN A 316 13.93 28.90 -4.41
C GLN A 316 13.32 28.14 -3.24
N GLU A 317 13.42 26.84 -3.27
CA GLU A 317 12.93 25.94 -2.22
C GLU A 317 14.00 24.88 -1.92
N PHE A 318 14.26 24.66 -0.67
CA PHE A 318 15.14 23.60 -0.18
C PHE A 318 14.40 22.73 0.83
N GLU A 319 14.55 21.42 0.69
CA GLU A 319 14.06 20.45 1.66
C GLU A 319 15.11 19.38 1.90
N ILE A 320 15.23 18.96 3.15
CA ILE A 320 16.01 17.78 3.52
C ILE A 320 15.18 16.91 4.47
N ARG A 321 15.17 15.61 4.20
CA ARG A 321 14.52 14.62 5.04
C ARG A 321 15.49 13.52 5.42
N THR A 322 15.46 13.11 6.69
CA THR A 322 16.20 11.96 7.20
C THR A 322 15.25 11.04 7.94
N TYR A 323 15.43 9.75 7.79
CA TYR A 323 14.61 8.75 8.49
C TYR A 323 15.41 7.54 8.94
N PHE A 324 14.94 6.92 10.00
CA PHE A 324 15.39 5.64 10.54
C PHE A 324 14.21 4.72 10.75
N ASN A 325 14.32 3.49 10.28
CA ASN A 325 13.33 2.44 10.50
C ASN A 325 14.02 1.18 10.98
N GLN A 326 13.48 0.58 12.04
CA GLN A 326 13.85 -0.75 12.51
C GLN A 326 12.63 -1.66 12.39
N ALA A 327 12.75 -2.76 11.66
CA ALA A 327 11.69 -3.74 11.46
C ALA A 327 12.15 -5.12 11.90
N SER A 328 11.35 -5.76 12.73
CA SER A 328 11.51 -7.16 13.12
C SER A 328 10.31 -7.94 12.68
N ARG A 329 10.50 -9.06 12.00
CA ARG A 329 9.44 -9.94 11.53
C ARG A 329 9.81 -11.40 11.80
N GLN A 330 8.85 -12.17 12.31
CA GLN A 330 8.99 -13.60 12.51
C GLN A 330 7.83 -14.34 11.83
N SER A 331 8.11 -15.45 11.17
CA SER A 331 7.12 -16.44 10.79
C SER A 331 7.45 -17.80 11.41
N THR A 332 6.40 -18.51 11.84
CA THR A 332 6.45 -19.90 12.24
C THR A 332 5.53 -20.68 11.32
N LEU A 333 6.07 -21.58 10.54
CA LEU A 333 5.35 -22.33 9.50
C LEU A 333 5.51 -23.82 9.69
N VAL A 334 4.40 -24.55 9.79
CA VAL A 334 4.41 -26.00 9.90
C VAL A 334 4.72 -26.63 8.53
N ASN A 335 5.54 -27.69 8.50
CA ASN A 335 5.73 -28.47 7.26
C ASN A 335 4.46 -29.26 6.88
N ALA A 336 4.41 -29.79 5.64
CA ALA A 336 3.25 -30.50 5.15
C ALA A 336 2.89 -31.77 5.98
N ALA A 337 3.89 -32.42 6.56
CA ALA A 337 3.71 -33.61 7.41
C ALA A 337 3.27 -33.26 8.86
N GLY A 338 3.26 -32.01 9.26
CA GLY A 338 2.94 -31.59 10.63
C GLY A 338 4.01 -31.90 11.67
N THR A 339 5.20 -32.32 11.25
CA THR A 339 6.26 -32.84 12.12
C THR A 339 7.32 -31.82 12.53
N SER A 340 7.42 -30.69 11.78
CA SER A 340 8.41 -29.65 12.01
C SER A 340 7.82 -28.27 11.82
N LEU A 341 8.27 -27.31 12.63
CA LEU A 341 8.01 -25.88 12.51
C LEU A 341 9.26 -25.18 11.98
N ALA A 342 9.13 -24.45 10.90
CA ALA A 342 10.17 -23.58 10.38
C ALA A 342 9.99 -22.17 10.98
N HIS A 343 10.98 -21.72 11.75
CA HIS A 343 11.05 -20.38 12.33
C HIS A 343 11.95 -19.49 11.46
N GLN A 344 11.48 -18.28 11.12
CA GLN A 344 12.21 -17.35 10.26
C GLN A 344 12.22 -15.93 10.86
N PRO A 345 12.97 -15.70 11.94
CA PRO A 345 13.16 -14.33 12.45
C PRO A 345 14.05 -13.53 11.52
N ARG A 346 13.61 -12.31 11.19
CA ARG A 346 14.31 -11.35 10.35
C ARG A 346 14.29 -9.97 10.98
N ASN A 347 15.45 -9.32 11.02
CA ASN A 347 15.59 -7.98 11.55
C ASN A 347 16.26 -7.10 10.50
N TYR A 348 15.72 -5.92 10.28
CA TYR A 348 16.25 -4.94 9.33
C TYR A 348 16.28 -3.54 9.93
N GLU A 349 17.33 -2.82 9.62
CA GLU A 349 17.50 -1.40 9.92
C GLU A 349 17.73 -0.66 8.61
N THR A 350 17.03 0.45 8.43
CA THR A 350 17.13 1.30 7.24
C THR A 350 17.30 2.75 7.67
N VAL A 351 18.34 3.39 7.18
CA VAL A 351 18.59 4.82 7.32
C VAL A 351 18.53 5.46 5.94
N GLY A 352 17.84 6.58 5.82
CA GLY A 352 17.80 7.37 4.59
C GLY A 352 18.01 8.85 4.84
N ILE A 353 18.66 9.51 3.87
CA ILE A 353 18.79 10.97 3.81
C ILE A 353 18.51 11.45 2.39
N GLU A 354 17.64 12.45 2.27
CA GLU A 354 17.08 12.90 1.00
C GLU A 354 17.01 14.43 0.92
N PRO A 355 18.10 15.14 0.56
CA PRO A 355 18.05 16.56 0.22
C PRO A 355 17.52 16.78 -1.19
N ARG A 356 16.77 17.87 -1.38
CA ARG A 356 16.37 18.39 -2.68
C ARG A 356 16.36 19.91 -2.70
N TYR A 357 16.57 20.47 -3.89
CA TYR A 357 16.52 21.90 -4.17
C TYR A 357 15.74 22.14 -5.44
N THR A 358 14.82 23.10 -5.40
CA THR A 358 14.05 23.54 -6.56
C THR A 358 14.34 24.98 -6.87
N GLN A 359 14.65 25.28 -8.13
CA GLN A 359 14.83 26.62 -8.67
C GLN A 359 13.75 26.89 -9.71
N ARG A 360 12.98 27.97 -9.52
CA ARG A 360 11.96 28.44 -10.46
C ARG A 360 12.50 29.66 -11.22
N PHE A 361 12.31 29.71 -12.52
CA PHE A 361 12.70 30.85 -13.36
C PHE A 361 11.91 30.88 -14.66
N ALA A 362 11.89 32.05 -15.30
CA ALA A 362 11.34 32.23 -16.64
C ALA A 362 12.48 32.35 -17.67
N LEU A 363 12.34 31.66 -18.80
CA LEU A 363 13.29 31.71 -19.90
C LEU A 363 12.55 31.63 -21.25
N GLY A 364 12.70 32.59 -22.13
CA GLY A 364 12.19 32.54 -23.49
C GLY A 364 10.67 32.32 -23.60
N GLY A 365 9.89 32.84 -22.66
CA GLY A 365 8.42 32.66 -22.61
C GLY A 365 7.97 31.34 -21.94
N THR A 366 8.88 30.56 -21.37
CA THR A 366 8.58 29.38 -20.55
C THR A 366 8.76 29.70 -19.07
N THR A 367 8.01 29.01 -18.20
CA THR A 367 8.33 28.91 -16.79
C THR A 367 8.94 27.54 -16.52
N ASN A 368 9.98 27.50 -15.72
CA ASN A 368 10.76 26.31 -15.44
C ASN A 368 10.85 26.11 -13.91
N ASP A 369 10.56 24.89 -13.44
CA ASP A 369 10.77 24.46 -12.05
C ASP A 369 11.78 23.33 -12.06
N VAL A 370 13.08 23.67 -12.05
CA VAL A 370 14.16 22.68 -12.03
C VAL A 370 14.34 22.17 -10.62
N THR A 371 14.18 20.88 -10.43
CA THR A 371 14.47 20.22 -9.15
C THR A 371 15.63 19.26 -9.31
N VAL A 372 16.63 19.42 -8.43
CA VAL A 372 17.74 18.49 -8.23
C VAL A 372 17.60 17.86 -6.88
N GLY A 373 17.82 16.54 -6.82
CA GLY A 373 17.76 15.85 -5.54
C GLY A 373 18.74 14.67 -5.49
N TYR A 374 18.99 14.27 -4.27
CA TYR A 374 19.84 13.13 -3.97
C TYR A 374 19.19 12.29 -2.88
N ARG A 375 19.38 10.97 -2.94
CA ARG A 375 18.96 10.05 -1.90
C ARG A 375 20.08 9.06 -1.60
N TYR A 376 20.41 8.93 -0.33
CA TYR A 376 21.21 7.85 0.20
C TYR A 376 20.34 6.97 1.08
N ILE A 377 20.38 5.67 0.85
CA ILE A 377 19.76 4.67 1.72
C ILE A 377 20.79 3.62 2.09
N ARG A 378 20.89 3.34 3.37
CA ARG A 378 21.67 2.24 3.92
C ARG A 378 20.76 1.26 4.61
N GLU A 379 20.87 -0.02 4.23
CA GLU A 379 20.12 -1.12 4.81
C GLU A 379 21.08 -2.12 5.45
N ARG A 380 20.72 -2.63 6.62
CA ARG A 380 21.40 -3.71 7.32
C ARG A 380 20.34 -4.68 7.84
N GLY A 381 20.60 -5.99 7.82
CA GLY A 381 19.64 -6.94 8.35
C GLY A 381 20.18 -8.36 8.44
N ASP A 382 19.53 -9.13 9.30
CA ASP A 382 19.80 -10.53 9.52
C ASP A 382 18.56 -11.35 9.14
N ASP A 383 18.79 -12.37 8.28
CA ASP A 383 17.82 -13.43 7.99
C ASP A 383 18.25 -14.69 8.72
N ASN A 384 17.57 -15.02 9.80
CA ASN A 384 17.80 -16.26 10.54
C ASN A 384 16.69 -17.26 10.22
N ALA A 385 17.03 -18.55 10.21
CA ALA A 385 16.06 -19.64 10.15
C ALA A 385 16.53 -20.84 10.97
N TYR A 386 15.58 -21.56 11.53
CA TYR A 386 15.79 -22.84 12.19
C TYR A 386 14.50 -23.65 12.20
N ASN A 387 14.64 -24.97 12.43
CA ASN A 387 13.52 -25.87 12.53
C ASN A 387 13.35 -26.36 13.96
N GLU A 388 12.11 -26.58 14.38
CA GLU A 388 11.72 -27.17 15.65
C GLU A 388 10.93 -28.45 15.39
N ALA A 389 11.37 -29.57 15.94
CA ALA A 389 10.65 -30.83 15.86
C ALA A 389 9.39 -30.76 16.76
N VAL A 390 8.20 -30.94 16.16
CA VAL A 390 6.92 -30.82 16.87
C VAL A 390 6.76 -31.75 18.05
N ALA A 391 7.32 -32.98 17.94
CA ALA A 391 7.19 -34.01 18.96
C ALA A 391 8.11 -33.81 20.18
N THR A 392 9.28 -33.19 19.99
CA THR A 392 10.33 -33.12 21.02
C THR A 392 10.75 -31.71 21.39
N GLY A 393 10.39 -30.71 20.58
CA GLY A 393 10.88 -29.32 20.70
C GLY A 393 12.36 -29.16 20.31
N ALA A 394 13.01 -30.24 19.76
CA ALA A 394 14.41 -30.17 19.38
C ALA A 394 14.64 -29.20 18.21
N LEU A 395 15.63 -28.32 18.37
CA LEU A 395 16.00 -27.31 17.37
C LEU A 395 17.12 -27.84 16.47
N SER A 396 17.02 -27.51 15.17
CA SER A 396 17.98 -27.94 14.15
C SER A 396 17.97 -27.00 12.93
N GLY A 397 18.91 -27.20 11.99
CA GLY A 397 18.94 -26.55 10.71
C GLY A 397 19.12 -25.02 10.80
N PHE A 398 19.94 -24.56 11.74
CA PHE A 398 20.22 -23.13 11.90
C PHE A 398 20.93 -22.55 10.67
N THR A 399 20.39 -21.49 10.14
CA THR A 399 21.01 -20.68 9.08
C THR A 399 20.97 -19.22 9.45
N THR A 400 22.03 -18.49 9.13
CA THR A 400 22.13 -17.05 9.35
C THR A 400 22.73 -16.38 8.14
N PHE A 401 22.02 -15.41 7.60
CA PHE A 401 22.52 -14.53 6.55
C PHE A 401 22.53 -13.09 7.03
N GLN A 402 23.67 -12.42 6.82
CA GLN A 402 23.80 -10.98 7.06
C GLN A 402 23.70 -10.25 5.73
N ASN A 403 22.78 -9.29 5.68
CA ASN A 403 22.48 -8.51 4.48
C ASN A 403 22.91 -7.07 4.66
N SER A 404 23.43 -6.48 3.59
CA SER A 404 23.68 -5.05 3.55
C SER A 404 23.44 -4.49 2.15
N THR A 405 22.87 -3.30 2.10
CA THR A 405 22.70 -2.53 0.86
C THR A 405 23.08 -1.08 1.13
N ASP A 406 23.93 -0.52 0.29
CA ASP A 406 24.22 0.90 0.22
C ASP A 406 23.77 1.40 -1.16
N ALA A 407 22.82 2.34 -1.18
CA ALA A 407 22.17 2.84 -2.39
C ALA A 407 22.24 4.35 -2.49
N HIS A 408 22.72 4.83 -3.61
CA HIS A 408 22.85 6.24 -3.95
C HIS A 408 21.98 6.53 -5.18
N ALA A 409 21.17 7.57 -5.13
CA ALA A 409 20.37 8.00 -6.25
C ALA A 409 20.44 9.51 -6.39
N ALA A 410 20.84 9.99 -7.56
CA ALA A 410 20.77 11.39 -7.91
C ALA A 410 19.72 11.58 -9.01
N TYR A 411 18.98 12.69 -8.97
CA TYR A 411 18.00 12.99 -10.00
C TYR A 411 17.90 14.47 -10.29
N VAL A 412 17.44 14.77 -11.50
CA VAL A 412 17.04 16.09 -11.94
C VAL A 412 15.77 15.97 -12.78
N ASP A 413 14.83 16.86 -12.57
CA ASP A 413 13.70 17.10 -13.47
C ASP A 413 13.42 18.59 -13.61
N ASP A 414 12.85 18.99 -14.76
CA ASP A 414 12.41 20.35 -15.02
C ASP A 414 10.93 20.34 -15.42
N LYS A 415 10.07 20.97 -14.65
CA LYS A 415 8.66 21.16 -14.99
C LYS A 415 8.54 22.44 -15.83
N ILE A 416 8.56 22.26 -17.14
CA ILE A 416 8.48 23.35 -18.11
C ILE A 416 7.02 23.61 -18.45
N ALA A 417 6.58 24.88 -18.29
CA ALA A 417 5.25 25.30 -18.73
C ALA A 417 5.37 26.42 -19.80
N PHE A 418 4.70 26.21 -20.93
CA PHE A 418 4.57 27.21 -22.01
C PHE A 418 3.21 27.10 -22.69
N GLY A 419 2.44 28.19 -22.65
CA GLY A 419 1.07 28.16 -23.10
C GLY A 419 0.29 27.02 -22.46
N LYS A 420 -0.30 26.15 -23.29
CA LYS A 420 -1.08 24.98 -22.88
C LYS A 420 -0.22 23.72 -22.60
N TRP A 421 1.07 23.79 -22.86
CA TRP A 421 1.97 22.65 -22.68
C TRP A 421 2.56 22.59 -21.28
N ARG A 422 2.71 21.39 -20.79
CA ARG A 422 3.47 21.02 -19.57
C ARG A 422 4.39 19.87 -19.95
N VAL A 423 5.68 20.10 -19.91
CA VAL A 423 6.69 19.11 -20.31
C VAL A 423 7.63 18.91 -19.13
N THR A 424 7.87 17.67 -18.75
CA THR A 424 8.77 17.34 -17.64
C THR A 424 9.80 16.31 -18.09
N PRO A 425 10.92 16.72 -18.70
CA PRO A 425 12.08 15.85 -18.85
C PRO A 425 12.70 15.56 -17.48
N GLY A 426 13.23 14.38 -17.33
CA GLY A 426 13.89 13.98 -16.08
C GLY A 426 14.92 12.88 -16.30
N LEU A 427 15.89 12.85 -15.43
CA LEU A 427 16.93 11.82 -15.38
C LEU A 427 17.22 11.44 -13.93
N ARG A 428 17.23 10.14 -13.67
CA ARG A 428 17.67 9.57 -12.40
C ARG A 428 18.85 8.64 -12.66
N PHE A 429 19.82 8.68 -11.80
CA PHE A 429 20.93 7.73 -11.78
C PHE A 429 20.93 7.00 -10.44
N GLU A 430 20.97 5.68 -10.50
CA GLU A 430 21.05 4.79 -9.33
C GLU A 430 22.39 4.05 -9.32
N HIS A 431 23.05 4.07 -8.16
CA HIS A 431 24.21 3.23 -7.85
C HIS A 431 23.90 2.44 -6.58
N ILE A 432 23.85 1.12 -6.69
CA ILE A 432 23.41 0.24 -5.61
C ILE A 432 24.42 -0.88 -5.46
N GLN A 433 24.91 -1.08 -4.24
CA GLN A 433 25.77 -2.20 -3.88
C GLN A 433 25.07 -3.04 -2.81
N SER A 434 24.77 -4.30 -3.12
CA SER A 434 24.15 -5.25 -2.21
C SER A 434 25.08 -6.41 -1.91
N THR A 435 25.14 -6.80 -0.66
CA THR A 435 25.97 -7.91 -0.15
C THR A 435 25.10 -8.81 0.75
N ARG A 436 25.24 -10.12 0.56
CA ARG A 436 24.67 -11.15 1.43
C ARG A 436 25.79 -12.08 1.87
N TYR A 437 26.01 -12.19 3.17
CA TYR A 437 27.01 -13.07 3.78
C TYR A 437 26.32 -14.25 4.44
N ASP A 438 26.66 -15.45 4.00
CA ASP A 438 26.26 -16.71 4.63
C ASP A 438 27.22 -17.02 5.77
N VAL A 439 26.76 -16.87 7.00
CA VAL A 439 27.57 -17.06 8.23
C VAL A 439 27.98 -18.52 8.38
N ASN A 440 27.09 -19.44 8.02
CA ASN A 440 27.32 -20.89 8.21
C ASN A 440 28.38 -21.43 7.24
N ASN A 441 28.29 -21.01 5.96
CA ASN A 441 29.20 -21.47 4.91
C ASN A 441 30.38 -20.51 4.67
N LYS A 442 30.44 -19.37 5.37
CA LYS A 442 31.44 -18.30 5.20
C LYS A 442 31.54 -17.81 3.74
N ALA A 443 30.40 -17.73 3.05
CA ALA A 443 30.31 -17.34 1.65
C ALA A 443 29.72 -15.95 1.50
N THR A 444 30.29 -15.13 0.62
CA THR A 444 29.80 -13.77 0.33
C THR A 444 29.27 -13.71 -1.11
N PHE A 445 28.06 -13.18 -1.23
CA PHE A 445 27.41 -12.92 -2.51
C PHE A 445 27.23 -11.39 -2.66
N GLN A 446 27.64 -10.84 -3.79
CA GLN A 446 27.59 -9.39 -4.03
C GLN A 446 27.08 -9.08 -5.43
N VAL A 447 26.38 -7.93 -5.54
CA VAL A 447 26.01 -7.35 -6.83
C VAL A 447 26.10 -5.83 -6.74
N ALA A 448 26.60 -5.21 -7.81
CA ALA A 448 26.57 -3.78 -7.99
C ALA A 448 25.77 -3.43 -9.23
N ASN A 449 24.90 -2.44 -9.12
CA ASN A 449 24.04 -1.98 -10.20
C ASN A 449 24.22 -0.48 -10.42
N ASN A 450 24.43 -0.08 -11.69
CA ASN A 450 24.50 1.32 -12.11
C ASN A 450 23.47 1.50 -13.22
N LYS A 451 22.46 2.36 -13.03
CA LYS A 451 21.36 2.52 -13.97
C LYS A 451 21.00 3.99 -14.20
N PRO A 452 21.19 4.53 -15.40
CA PRO A 452 20.55 5.77 -15.82
C PRO A 452 19.08 5.47 -16.20
N LEU A 453 18.17 6.28 -15.72
CA LEU A 453 16.72 6.14 -15.87
C LEU A 453 16.13 7.45 -16.42
N PRO A 454 16.18 7.67 -17.75
CA PRO A 454 15.58 8.82 -18.38
C PRO A 454 14.06 8.71 -18.39
N SER A 455 13.40 9.89 -18.33
CA SER A 455 11.97 10.04 -18.50
C SER A 455 11.61 11.33 -19.22
N ILE A 456 10.48 11.34 -19.86
CA ILE A 456 9.83 12.55 -20.37
C ILE A 456 8.33 12.42 -20.21
N ASN A 457 7.73 13.42 -19.60
CA ASN A 457 6.28 13.47 -19.39
C ASN A 457 5.74 14.75 -20.03
N VAL A 458 4.64 14.62 -20.76
CA VAL A 458 4.04 15.73 -21.52
C VAL A 458 2.55 15.77 -21.22
N ALA A 459 2.03 16.96 -20.90
CA ALA A 459 0.60 17.21 -20.85
C ALA A 459 0.26 18.44 -21.69
N TYR A 460 -0.91 18.38 -22.35
CA TYR A 460 -1.47 19.46 -23.14
C TYR A 460 -2.87 19.81 -22.60
N LEU A 461 -3.01 21.02 -22.07
CA LEU A 461 -4.25 21.54 -21.52
C LEU A 461 -5.14 22.02 -22.68
N LEU A 462 -5.83 21.11 -23.35
CA LEU A 462 -6.62 21.41 -24.56
C LEU A 462 -7.72 22.42 -24.27
N THR A 463 -8.47 22.19 -23.19
CA THR A 463 -9.43 23.12 -22.61
C THR A 463 -9.23 23.19 -21.10
N GLU A 464 -10.00 24.02 -20.41
CA GLU A 464 -10.00 24.04 -18.93
C GLU A 464 -10.41 22.69 -18.32
N GLN A 465 -11.23 21.92 -19.01
CA GLN A 465 -11.73 20.62 -18.55
C GLN A 465 -10.91 19.45 -19.08
N LEU A 466 -10.31 19.56 -20.29
CA LEU A 466 -9.66 18.43 -20.98
C LEU A 466 -8.16 18.58 -21.03
N THR A 467 -7.47 17.64 -20.41
CA THR A 467 -6.01 17.46 -20.48
C THR A 467 -5.69 16.18 -21.26
N LEU A 468 -4.85 16.30 -22.27
CA LEU A 468 -4.22 15.17 -22.95
C LEU A 468 -2.84 14.96 -22.35
N PHE A 469 -2.40 13.71 -22.21
CA PHE A 469 -1.06 13.42 -21.70
C PHE A 469 -0.42 12.24 -22.40
N SER A 470 0.91 12.23 -22.39
CA SER A 470 1.74 11.10 -22.80
C SER A 470 3.04 11.12 -22.05
N ASN A 471 3.62 9.94 -21.79
CA ASN A 471 4.93 9.84 -21.19
C ASN A 471 5.73 8.64 -21.71
N TYR A 472 7.05 8.76 -21.58
CA TYR A 472 8.01 7.68 -21.73
C TYR A 472 8.89 7.64 -20.49
N ASN A 473 8.98 6.47 -19.86
CA ASN A 473 9.75 6.30 -18.63
C ASN A 473 10.55 5.01 -18.67
N THR A 474 11.73 5.06 -18.09
CA THR A 474 12.52 3.87 -17.77
C THR A 474 12.55 3.66 -16.27
N SER A 475 12.45 2.41 -15.85
CA SER A 475 12.50 2.01 -14.46
C SER A 475 13.15 0.64 -14.30
N PHE A 476 13.61 0.30 -13.10
CA PHE A 476 14.26 -1.00 -12.91
C PHE A 476 13.92 -1.59 -11.53
N GLY A 477 14.10 -2.93 -11.44
CA GLY A 477 14.05 -3.68 -10.19
C GLY A 477 15.41 -4.29 -9.88
N VAL A 478 15.85 -4.17 -8.64
CA VAL A 478 17.13 -4.71 -8.19
C VAL A 478 17.08 -6.21 -7.97
N VAL A 479 18.23 -6.88 -8.03
CA VAL A 479 18.39 -8.24 -7.51
C VAL A 479 18.38 -8.16 -5.98
N GLN A 480 17.42 -8.85 -5.37
CA GLN A 480 17.16 -8.77 -3.93
C GLN A 480 18.13 -9.66 -3.13
N ASN A 481 18.32 -9.37 -1.86
CA ASN A 481 19.19 -10.15 -0.97
C ASN A 481 18.90 -11.65 -0.99
N THR A 482 17.62 -12.04 -0.90
CA THR A 482 17.18 -13.45 -0.92
C THR A 482 17.40 -14.15 -2.27
N GLN A 483 17.74 -13.41 -3.31
CA GLN A 483 18.03 -13.94 -4.65
C GLN A 483 19.53 -14.14 -4.86
N LEU A 484 20.37 -13.38 -4.13
CA LEU A 484 21.83 -13.38 -4.33
C LEU A 484 22.46 -14.75 -4.13
N ASN A 485 22.08 -15.49 -3.10
CA ASN A 485 22.63 -16.81 -2.81
C ASN A 485 22.15 -17.93 -3.76
N THR A 486 21.23 -17.60 -4.69
CA THR A 486 20.81 -18.51 -5.75
C THR A 486 21.55 -18.24 -7.08
N MET A 487 22.37 -17.19 -7.12
CA MET A 487 23.21 -16.87 -8.28
C MET A 487 24.39 -17.85 -8.38
N SER A 488 24.72 -18.19 -9.62
CA SER A 488 25.91 -19.00 -9.95
C SER A 488 26.40 -18.59 -11.35
N ALA A 489 27.54 -19.09 -11.77
CA ALA A 489 28.04 -18.89 -13.12
C ALA A 489 27.06 -19.40 -14.20
N SER A 490 26.31 -20.47 -13.88
CA SER A 490 25.27 -21.04 -14.75
C SER A 490 23.89 -20.39 -14.60
N ASN A 491 23.68 -19.60 -13.55
CA ASN A 491 22.43 -18.89 -13.28
C ASN A 491 22.70 -17.45 -12.81
N PRO A 492 23.30 -16.59 -13.65
CA PRO A 492 23.49 -15.18 -13.31
C PRO A 492 22.14 -14.47 -13.31
N LEU A 493 21.90 -13.62 -12.30
CA LEU A 493 20.73 -12.75 -12.26
C LEU A 493 21.11 -11.34 -12.69
N SER A 494 20.33 -10.81 -13.62
CA SER A 494 20.40 -9.43 -14.07
C SER A 494 19.25 -8.63 -13.48
N PRO A 495 19.44 -7.33 -13.17
CA PRO A 495 18.35 -6.46 -12.74
C PRO A 495 17.24 -6.40 -13.77
N GLU A 496 16.01 -6.33 -13.29
CA GLU A 496 14.83 -6.10 -14.11
C GLU A 496 14.88 -4.69 -14.72
N LEU A 497 14.47 -4.52 -15.98
CA LEU A 497 14.41 -3.23 -16.66
C LEU A 497 13.09 -3.09 -17.40
N ALA A 498 12.38 -2.00 -17.17
CA ALA A 498 11.14 -1.69 -17.85
C ALA A 498 11.25 -0.38 -18.65
N LYS A 499 10.64 -0.39 -19.83
CA LYS A 499 10.39 0.78 -20.67
C LYS A 499 8.89 0.92 -20.82
N THR A 500 8.34 2.01 -20.32
CA THR A 500 6.90 2.28 -20.33
C THR A 500 6.60 3.44 -21.24
N ILE A 501 5.62 3.27 -22.12
CA ILE A 501 4.99 4.35 -22.88
C ILE A 501 3.52 4.35 -22.51
N GLU A 502 2.97 5.50 -22.20
CA GLU A 502 1.54 5.66 -22.02
C GLU A 502 1.03 6.95 -22.66
N GLY A 503 -0.27 6.96 -22.95
CA GLY A 503 -0.98 8.16 -23.41
C GLY A 503 -2.43 8.10 -22.97
N GLY A 504 -3.00 9.26 -22.72
CA GLY A 504 -4.37 9.33 -22.23
C GLY A 504 -4.99 10.70 -22.31
N ALA A 505 -6.26 10.73 -21.91
CA ALA A 505 -7.06 11.94 -21.82
C ALA A 505 -7.78 11.98 -20.47
N ARG A 506 -7.82 13.14 -19.87
CA ARG A 506 -8.51 13.39 -18.59
C ARG A 506 -9.45 14.55 -18.74
N TRP A 507 -10.72 14.28 -18.45
CA TRP A 507 -11.78 15.28 -18.40
C TRP A 507 -12.18 15.54 -16.95
N LYS A 508 -12.29 16.81 -16.55
CA LYS A 508 -12.80 17.19 -15.24
C LYS A 508 -13.68 18.41 -15.35
N SER A 509 -14.94 18.27 -14.96
CA SER A 509 -15.92 19.34 -14.80
C SER A 509 -16.55 19.23 -13.40
N ALA A 510 -17.53 20.09 -13.10
CA ALA A 510 -18.27 20.02 -11.83
C ALA A 510 -19.04 18.70 -11.65
N GLN A 511 -19.51 18.10 -12.75
CA GLN A 511 -20.34 16.89 -12.72
C GLN A 511 -19.59 15.63 -13.14
N VAL A 512 -18.56 15.74 -13.99
CA VAL A 512 -17.88 14.59 -14.60
C VAL A 512 -16.39 14.64 -14.32
N SER A 513 -15.86 13.54 -13.78
CA SER A 513 -14.42 13.24 -13.80
C SER A 513 -14.22 11.94 -14.57
N ALA A 514 -13.48 12.00 -15.69
CA ALA A 514 -13.21 10.84 -16.52
C ALA A 514 -11.74 10.80 -16.93
N GLU A 515 -11.18 9.59 -17.00
CA GLU A 515 -9.83 9.35 -17.51
C GLU A 515 -9.83 8.09 -18.38
N ALA A 516 -9.15 8.17 -19.51
CA ALA A 516 -8.85 7.02 -20.35
C ALA A 516 -7.34 7.00 -20.59
N THR A 517 -6.70 5.88 -20.33
CA THR A 517 -5.24 5.69 -20.49
C THR A 517 -4.98 4.41 -21.26
N VAL A 518 -4.11 4.45 -22.25
CA VAL A 518 -3.53 3.28 -22.89
C VAL A 518 -2.05 3.20 -22.51
N PHE A 519 -1.55 1.99 -22.29
CA PHE A 519 -0.16 1.80 -21.89
C PHE A 519 0.48 0.59 -22.57
N HIS A 520 1.80 0.69 -22.73
CA HIS A 520 2.67 -0.35 -23.24
C HIS A 520 3.94 -0.42 -22.38
N ILE A 521 4.28 -1.62 -21.89
CA ILE A 521 5.48 -1.85 -21.09
C ILE A 521 6.25 -3.02 -21.69
N ASP A 522 7.46 -2.77 -22.19
CA ASP A 522 8.46 -3.79 -22.44
C ASP A 522 9.30 -4.00 -21.19
N PHE A 523 9.32 -5.21 -20.69
CA PHE A 523 9.97 -5.58 -19.45
C PHE A 523 11.00 -6.69 -19.67
N ASP A 524 12.26 -6.34 -19.48
CA ASP A 524 13.40 -7.23 -19.67
C ASP A 524 13.87 -7.82 -18.33
N ASN A 525 14.37 -9.07 -18.38
CA ASN A 525 15.00 -9.75 -17.25
C ASN A 525 14.10 -9.93 -16.03
N GLN A 526 12.79 -10.08 -16.21
CA GLN A 526 11.89 -10.33 -15.09
C GLN A 526 12.39 -11.50 -14.23
N ILE A 527 12.57 -11.27 -12.92
CA ILE A 527 13.03 -12.29 -11.99
C ILE A 527 11.82 -13.04 -11.42
N ALA A 528 11.85 -14.36 -11.50
CA ALA A 528 10.84 -15.23 -10.90
C ALA A 528 11.47 -16.40 -10.15
N SER A 529 10.74 -16.97 -9.20
CA SER A 529 11.14 -18.21 -8.52
C SER A 529 10.86 -19.41 -9.42
N ILE A 530 11.72 -20.42 -9.37
CA ILE A 530 11.50 -21.70 -10.01
C ILE A 530 10.53 -22.50 -9.14
N PRO A 531 9.36 -22.91 -9.66
CA PRO A 531 8.40 -23.69 -8.89
C PRO A 531 8.99 -25.00 -8.37
N GLY A 532 8.59 -25.40 -7.15
CA GLY A 532 9.00 -26.68 -6.54
C GLY A 532 10.42 -26.73 -6.00
N THR A 533 11.17 -25.63 -6.00
CA THR A 533 12.50 -25.57 -5.39
C THR A 533 12.44 -25.19 -3.92
N THR A 534 13.17 -25.92 -3.08
CA THR A 534 13.32 -25.61 -1.64
C THR A 534 14.79 -25.73 -1.26
N PRO A 535 15.48 -24.67 -0.89
CA PRO A 535 15.04 -23.26 -0.88
C PRO A 535 14.68 -22.74 -2.28
N SER A 536 13.88 -21.66 -2.35
CA SER A 536 13.49 -21.06 -3.63
C SER A 536 14.70 -20.62 -4.46
N VAL A 537 14.81 -21.11 -5.68
CA VAL A 537 15.82 -20.67 -6.66
C VAL A 537 15.16 -19.67 -7.60
N PHE A 538 15.89 -18.63 -7.96
CA PHE A 538 15.41 -17.56 -8.84
C PHE A 538 16.13 -17.58 -10.18
N ARG A 539 15.43 -17.15 -11.23
CA ARG A 539 15.97 -16.98 -12.58
C ARG A 539 15.35 -15.76 -13.27
N ASN A 540 16.03 -15.24 -14.28
CA ASN A 540 15.41 -14.30 -15.19
C ASN A 540 14.50 -15.05 -16.17
N LEU A 541 13.21 -14.67 -16.25
CA LEU A 541 12.24 -15.20 -17.22
C LEU A 541 12.54 -14.75 -18.67
N GLY A 542 13.41 -13.75 -18.85
CA GLY A 542 13.61 -13.08 -20.11
C GLY A 542 12.66 -11.90 -20.29
N LYS A 543 12.03 -11.79 -21.47
CA LYS A 543 11.17 -10.63 -21.79
C LYS A 543 9.71 -10.92 -21.52
N THR A 544 9.03 -9.92 -20.97
CA THR A 544 7.57 -9.88 -20.93
C THR A 544 7.06 -8.56 -21.53
N ARG A 545 5.80 -8.53 -21.95
CA ARG A 545 5.14 -7.35 -22.50
C ARG A 545 3.79 -7.18 -21.86
N HIS A 546 3.50 -5.96 -21.45
CA HIS A 546 2.23 -5.61 -20.82
C HIS A 546 1.56 -4.49 -21.62
N ASP A 547 0.42 -4.78 -22.20
CA ASP A 547 -0.39 -3.83 -22.96
C ASP A 547 -1.75 -3.69 -22.29
N GLY A 548 -2.33 -2.50 -22.28
CA GLY A 548 -3.64 -2.36 -21.66
C GLY A 548 -4.31 -1.01 -21.81
N ILE A 549 -5.55 -0.98 -21.30
CA ILE A 549 -6.38 0.21 -21.21
C ILE A 549 -6.96 0.33 -19.80
N GLU A 550 -6.98 1.54 -19.28
CA GLU A 550 -7.59 1.91 -18.00
C GLU A 550 -8.64 2.99 -18.25
N LEU A 551 -9.83 2.79 -17.74
CA LEU A 551 -10.95 3.74 -17.83
C LEU A 551 -11.43 4.08 -16.42
N VAL A 552 -11.68 5.36 -16.18
CA VAL A 552 -12.24 5.87 -14.93
C VAL A 552 -13.37 6.82 -15.26
N LEU A 553 -14.48 6.72 -14.55
CA LEU A 553 -15.60 7.62 -14.62
C LEU A 553 -16.16 7.87 -13.22
N ASP A 554 -16.37 9.13 -12.88
CA ASP A 554 -17.17 9.55 -11.73
C ASP A 554 -18.15 10.64 -12.24
N TYR A 555 -19.45 10.44 -11.99
CA TYR A 555 -20.52 11.30 -12.47
C TYR A 555 -21.45 11.70 -11.33
N ALA A 556 -21.56 12.98 -11.04
CA ALA A 556 -22.51 13.54 -10.10
C ALA A 556 -23.76 14.04 -10.84
N PHE A 557 -24.93 13.51 -10.49
CA PHE A 557 -26.19 13.95 -11.09
C PHE A 557 -26.51 15.40 -10.71
N ASP A 558 -27.20 16.10 -11.62
CA ASP A 558 -27.57 17.48 -11.43
C ASP A 558 -28.42 17.69 -10.16
N LYS A 559 -28.21 18.82 -9.49
CA LYS A 559 -28.94 19.20 -8.26
C LYS A 559 -30.43 19.45 -8.51
N GLU A 560 -30.82 19.71 -9.74
CA GLU A 560 -32.20 19.92 -10.15
C GLU A 560 -32.87 18.68 -10.77
N SER A 561 -32.09 17.57 -10.93
CA SER A 561 -32.63 16.35 -11.50
C SER A 561 -33.40 15.51 -10.46
N ILE A 562 -34.21 14.58 -10.94
CA ILE A 562 -34.91 13.57 -10.12
C ILE A 562 -33.90 12.69 -9.32
N LEU A 563 -32.64 12.62 -9.80
CA LEU A 563 -31.54 11.89 -9.17
C LEU A 563 -30.65 12.80 -8.30
N LYS A 564 -31.18 13.94 -7.83
CA LYS A 564 -30.47 14.82 -6.90
C LYS A 564 -29.85 14.03 -5.73
N GLY A 565 -28.59 14.30 -5.47
CA GLY A 565 -27.82 13.63 -4.41
C GLY A 565 -27.21 12.29 -4.80
N TRP A 566 -27.51 11.77 -5.99
CA TRP A 566 -26.88 10.57 -6.52
C TRP A 566 -25.59 10.91 -7.29
N SER A 567 -24.66 9.97 -7.25
CA SER A 567 -23.51 9.90 -8.15
C SER A 567 -23.25 8.46 -8.55
N ALA A 568 -22.70 8.24 -9.73
CA ALA A 568 -22.28 6.95 -10.22
C ALA A 568 -20.78 6.96 -10.51
N TYR A 569 -20.10 5.87 -10.25
CA TYR A 569 -18.68 5.73 -10.54
C TYR A 569 -18.37 4.36 -11.14
N ALA A 570 -17.39 4.34 -12.01
CA ALA A 570 -16.91 3.13 -12.63
C ALA A 570 -15.39 3.22 -12.89
N ASN A 571 -14.71 2.13 -12.72
CA ASN A 571 -13.40 1.94 -13.31
C ASN A 571 -13.34 0.58 -14.00
N TYR A 572 -12.54 0.50 -15.04
CA TYR A 572 -12.29 -0.70 -15.79
C TYR A 572 -10.84 -0.77 -16.21
N THR A 573 -10.23 -1.92 -16.05
CA THR A 573 -8.86 -2.17 -16.52
C THR A 573 -8.84 -3.46 -17.34
N TYR A 574 -8.29 -3.38 -18.53
CA TYR A 574 -7.87 -4.53 -19.32
C TYR A 574 -6.36 -4.51 -19.44
N THR A 575 -5.72 -5.61 -19.05
CA THR A 575 -4.26 -5.78 -19.19
C THR A 575 -3.98 -7.12 -19.87
N ARG A 576 -3.08 -7.11 -20.83
CA ARG A 576 -2.52 -8.31 -21.45
C ARG A 576 -1.03 -8.36 -21.17
N ALA A 577 -0.63 -9.18 -20.20
CA ALA A 577 0.76 -9.37 -19.81
C ALA A 577 1.22 -10.74 -20.29
N LEU A 578 2.14 -10.77 -21.27
CA LEU A 578 2.61 -11.99 -21.93
C LEU A 578 4.10 -12.19 -21.77
N GLN A 579 4.50 -13.43 -21.57
CA GLN A 579 5.87 -13.89 -21.74
C GLN A 579 6.25 -13.82 -23.23
N LYS A 580 7.40 -13.24 -23.56
CA LYS A 580 7.88 -13.02 -24.93
C LYS A 580 9.08 -13.88 -25.31
N SER A 581 9.62 -14.64 -24.38
CA SER A 581 10.79 -15.50 -24.59
C SER A 581 10.67 -16.79 -23.77
N GLY A 582 11.50 -17.77 -24.09
CA GLY A 582 11.54 -19.07 -23.42
C GLY A 582 10.40 -20.03 -23.84
N ALA A 583 10.31 -21.16 -23.14
CA ALA A 583 9.36 -22.23 -23.43
C ALA A 583 7.88 -21.82 -23.27
N ASN A 584 7.61 -20.79 -22.46
CA ASN A 584 6.27 -20.29 -22.16
C ASN A 584 5.92 -19.02 -22.97
N SER A 585 6.63 -18.75 -24.07
CA SER A 585 6.34 -17.59 -24.94
C SER A 585 4.89 -17.61 -25.41
N GLY A 586 4.22 -16.47 -25.32
CA GLY A 586 2.80 -16.29 -25.65
C GLY A 586 1.83 -16.59 -24.51
N LYS A 587 2.28 -17.18 -23.40
CA LYS A 587 1.47 -17.43 -22.20
C LYS A 587 1.40 -16.21 -21.30
N ASP A 588 0.34 -16.15 -20.49
CA ASP A 588 0.16 -15.09 -19.50
C ASP A 588 1.25 -15.13 -18.41
N VAL A 589 1.64 -13.97 -17.93
CA VAL A 589 2.43 -13.85 -16.70
C VAL A 589 1.58 -14.32 -15.53
N PRO A 590 2.11 -15.05 -14.53
CA PRO A 590 1.33 -15.53 -13.41
C PRO A 590 0.77 -14.41 -12.51
N PHE A 591 -0.28 -14.73 -11.76
CA PHE A 591 -0.86 -13.92 -10.67
C PHE A 591 -1.42 -12.56 -11.07
N TYR A 592 -1.88 -12.39 -12.29
CA TYR A 592 -2.65 -11.21 -12.67
C TYR A 592 -3.95 -11.62 -13.39
N SER A 593 -4.95 -10.77 -13.30
CA SER A 593 -6.20 -10.89 -14.03
C SER A 593 -6.20 -9.96 -15.23
N ARG A 594 -6.62 -10.44 -16.40
CA ARG A 594 -6.71 -9.60 -17.60
C ARG A 594 -7.74 -8.50 -17.46
N THR A 595 -8.80 -8.73 -16.69
CA THR A 595 -9.88 -7.76 -16.49
C THR A 595 -10.14 -7.54 -15.02
N THR A 596 -10.24 -6.28 -14.63
CA THR A 596 -10.76 -5.86 -13.33
C THR A 596 -11.71 -4.70 -13.54
N ASP A 597 -12.81 -4.65 -12.77
CA ASP A 597 -13.70 -3.51 -12.75
C ASP A 597 -14.29 -3.27 -11.36
N THR A 598 -14.60 -2.01 -11.09
CA THR A 598 -15.45 -1.60 -9.98
C THR A 598 -16.49 -0.64 -10.50
N VAL A 599 -17.76 -0.90 -10.21
CA VAL A 599 -18.89 -0.04 -10.56
C VAL A 599 -19.70 0.21 -9.30
N GLY A 600 -20.18 1.43 -9.11
CA GLY A 600 -21.00 1.75 -7.96
C GLY A 600 -21.84 3.00 -8.12
N ALA A 601 -22.75 3.16 -7.17
CA ALA A 601 -23.58 4.35 -7.03
C ALA A 601 -23.52 4.81 -5.56
N ARG A 602 -23.48 6.14 -5.40
CA ARG A 602 -23.51 6.80 -4.10
C ARG A 602 -24.72 7.71 -4.04
N PHE A 603 -25.32 7.80 -2.87
CA PHE A 603 -26.37 8.76 -2.57
C PHE A 603 -26.02 9.54 -1.32
N GLN A 604 -26.25 10.84 -1.34
CA GLN A 604 -26.10 11.70 -0.18
C GLN A 604 -27.27 12.68 -0.11
N SER A 605 -28.03 12.61 0.98
CA SER A 605 -29.12 13.55 1.23
C SER A 605 -29.29 13.80 2.72
N GLY A 606 -29.11 15.04 3.14
CA GLY A 606 -29.16 15.42 4.54
C GLY A 606 -28.19 14.58 5.38
N PRO A 607 -28.66 13.93 6.46
CA PRO A 607 -27.81 13.13 7.32
C PRO A 607 -27.48 11.74 6.77
N TRP A 608 -28.10 11.32 5.66
CA TRP A 608 -28.01 9.97 5.14
C TRP A 608 -27.07 9.88 3.93
N GLY A 609 -26.26 8.88 3.92
CA GLY A 609 -25.47 8.46 2.77
C GLY A 609 -25.63 6.96 2.50
N LEU A 610 -25.55 6.59 1.23
CA LEU A 610 -25.59 5.20 0.76
C LEU A 610 -24.47 5.01 -0.25
N ASN A 611 -23.82 3.85 -0.21
CA ASN A 611 -22.93 3.38 -1.27
C ASN A 611 -23.27 1.92 -1.61
N LEU A 612 -23.50 1.66 -2.89
CA LEU A 612 -23.64 0.32 -3.45
C LEU A 612 -22.58 0.12 -4.51
N SER A 613 -21.80 -0.94 -4.43
CA SER A 613 -20.74 -1.21 -5.39
C SER A 613 -20.59 -2.69 -5.70
N THR A 614 -20.02 -2.95 -6.87
CA THR A 614 -19.56 -4.29 -7.25
C THR A 614 -18.13 -4.21 -7.75
N THR A 615 -17.32 -5.18 -7.36
CA THR A 615 -15.92 -5.33 -7.81
C THR A 615 -15.76 -6.69 -8.46
N HIS A 616 -15.17 -6.71 -9.65
CA HIS A 616 -14.85 -7.90 -10.41
C HIS A 616 -13.36 -8.06 -10.59
N GLN A 617 -12.88 -9.27 -10.48
CA GLN A 617 -11.53 -9.68 -10.85
C GLN A 617 -11.64 -10.94 -11.72
N GLY A 618 -11.05 -10.91 -12.92
CA GLY A 618 -11.02 -12.04 -13.83
C GLY A 618 -10.15 -13.19 -13.33
N ARG A 619 -10.13 -14.30 -14.05
CA ARG A 619 -9.28 -15.46 -13.73
C ARG A 619 -7.80 -15.10 -13.76
N GLN A 620 -6.99 -15.89 -13.06
CA GLN A 620 -5.53 -15.80 -13.01
C GLN A 620 -4.94 -17.21 -13.19
N PHE A 621 -3.67 -17.26 -13.62
CA PHE A 621 -2.86 -18.48 -13.52
C PHE A 621 -1.84 -18.35 -12.39
N SER A 622 -1.55 -19.45 -11.71
CA SER A 622 -0.60 -19.46 -10.60
C SER A 622 0.83 -19.75 -11.04
N ASP A 623 1.04 -20.19 -12.29
CA ASP A 623 2.34 -20.54 -12.85
C ASP A 623 2.55 -20.01 -14.27
N GLU A 624 3.81 -20.05 -14.71
CA GLU A 624 4.26 -19.58 -16.02
C GLU A 624 3.76 -20.46 -17.18
N ALA A 625 3.44 -21.73 -16.90
CA ALA A 625 2.92 -22.66 -17.88
C ALA A 625 1.42 -22.48 -18.13
N ASN A 626 0.76 -21.62 -17.37
CA ASN A 626 -0.69 -21.40 -17.36
C ASN A 626 -1.46 -22.71 -17.16
N THR A 627 -1.02 -23.49 -16.21
CA THR A 627 -1.66 -24.75 -15.84
C THR A 627 -3.10 -24.50 -15.40
N VAL A 628 -4.05 -25.23 -15.97
CA VAL A 628 -5.48 -25.10 -15.63
C VAL A 628 -5.85 -26.04 -14.48
N ALA A 629 -5.39 -27.29 -14.54
CA ALA A 629 -5.67 -28.29 -13.53
C ALA A 629 -5.02 -27.94 -12.18
N GLU A 630 -5.77 -28.13 -11.11
CA GLU A 630 -5.25 -27.94 -9.76
C GLU A 630 -4.26 -29.05 -9.39
N SER A 631 -3.09 -28.70 -8.84
CA SER A 631 -2.16 -29.65 -8.25
C SER A 631 -2.74 -30.28 -6.99
N ALA A 632 -2.25 -31.45 -6.59
CA ALA A 632 -2.74 -32.17 -5.41
C ALA A 632 -2.66 -31.33 -4.11
N ASP A 633 -1.71 -30.41 -4.02
CA ASP A 633 -1.53 -29.49 -2.90
C ASP A 633 -2.24 -28.16 -3.08
N GLY A 634 -2.91 -27.91 -4.22
CA GLY A 634 -3.64 -26.69 -4.55
C GLY A 634 -2.77 -25.45 -4.82
N SER A 635 -1.43 -25.59 -4.86
CA SER A 635 -0.52 -24.47 -5.08
C SER A 635 -0.43 -24.03 -6.53
N THR A 636 -0.75 -24.94 -7.47
CA THR A 636 -0.74 -24.71 -8.91
C THR A 636 -2.15 -24.90 -9.49
N GLY A 637 -2.44 -24.21 -10.58
CA GLY A 637 -3.69 -24.28 -11.31
C GLY A 637 -4.33 -22.92 -11.53
N GLU A 638 -5.42 -22.90 -12.30
CA GLU A 638 -6.21 -21.69 -12.53
C GLU A 638 -6.90 -21.23 -11.24
N ILE A 639 -6.88 -19.94 -11.01
CA ILE A 639 -7.62 -19.26 -9.95
C ILE A 639 -8.84 -18.61 -10.61
N PRO A 640 -10.05 -19.09 -10.34
CA PRO A 640 -11.27 -18.59 -10.99
C PRO A 640 -11.52 -17.12 -10.70
N GLY A 641 -12.10 -16.41 -11.66
CA GLY A 641 -12.56 -15.04 -11.46
C GLY A 641 -13.77 -14.96 -10.53
N PHE A 642 -13.97 -13.77 -9.97
CA PHE A 642 -15.09 -13.52 -9.07
C PHE A 642 -15.66 -12.11 -9.24
N ARG A 643 -16.90 -11.93 -8.78
CA ARG A 643 -17.58 -10.65 -8.62
C ARG A 643 -18.24 -10.62 -7.25
N ILE A 644 -17.98 -9.56 -6.48
CA ILE A 644 -18.58 -9.33 -5.16
C ILE A 644 -19.35 -8.02 -5.15
N TRP A 645 -20.40 -7.97 -4.33
CA TRP A 645 -21.24 -6.80 -4.13
C TRP A 645 -21.09 -6.32 -2.69
N ASN A 646 -21.04 -5.00 -2.53
CA ASN A 646 -20.90 -4.35 -1.22
C ASN A 646 -21.94 -3.24 -1.09
N ALA A 647 -22.49 -3.07 0.11
CA ALA A 647 -23.42 -2.00 0.43
C ALA A 647 -23.07 -1.38 1.76
N GLN A 648 -23.17 -0.05 1.86
CA GLN A 648 -22.95 0.70 3.10
C GLN A 648 -23.97 1.82 3.22
N VAL A 649 -24.48 2.01 4.42
CA VAL A 649 -25.24 3.19 4.83
C VAL A 649 -24.42 3.95 5.87
N ASN A 650 -24.39 5.26 5.75
CA ASN A 650 -23.86 6.14 6.77
C ASN A 650 -24.94 7.13 7.24
N TRP A 651 -24.96 7.41 8.52
CA TRP A 651 -25.92 8.29 9.15
C TRP A 651 -25.23 9.25 10.12
N LYS A 652 -25.34 10.53 9.81
CA LYS A 652 -24.93 11.61 10.73
C LYS A 652 -26.06 11.85 11.72
N MET A 653 -25.85 11.55 12.97
CA MET A 653 -26.92 11.56 13.98
C MET A 653 -27.41 12.99 14.23
N PRO A 654 -28.67 13.33 13.89
CA PRO A 654 -29.23 14.62 14.22
C PRO A 654 -29.32 14.80 15.76
N GLY A 655 -28.85 15.93 16.27
CA GLY A 655 -28.84 16.22 17.70
C GLY A 655 -27.60 15.70 18.46
N ALA A 656 -26.81 14.79 17.91
CA ALA A 656 -25.52 14.38 18.47
C ALA A 656 -24.40 14.91 17.56
N LYS A 657 -24.02 16.18 17.75
CA LYS A 657 -23.01 16.85 16.93
C LYS A 657 -21.72 16.04 16.91
N GLY A 658 -21.18 15.78 15.73
CA GLY A 658 -19.93 15.02 15.56
C GLY A 658 -20.09 13.50 15.59
N PHE A 659 -21.28 12.94 15.80
CA PHE A 659 -21.47 11.50 15.86
C PHE A 659 -22.01 10.95 14.54
N ASP A 660 -21.22 10.03 13.91
CA ASP A 660 -21.54 9.33 12.68
C ASP A 660 -21.67 7.82 12.94
N VAL A 661 -22.63 7.19 12.29
CA VAL A 661 -22.79 5.73 12.30
C VAL A 661 -22.65 5.21 10.87
N PHE A 662 -21.87 4.15 10.70
CA PHE A 662 -21.74 3.42 9.44
C PHE A 662 -22.19 1.97 9.68
N ALA A 663 -22.98 1.45 8.78
CA ALA A 663 -23.35 0.04 8.78
C ALA A 663 -23.29 -0.50 7.35
N GLY A 664 -22.80 -1.72 7.18
CA GLY A 664 -22.69 -2.26 5.84
C GLY A 664 -22.47 -3.75 5.76
N VAL A 665 -22.46 -4.21 4.53
CA VAL A 665 -22.25 -5.60 4.15
C VAL A 665 -21.24 -5.64 3.02
N ASN A 666 -20.14 -6.34 3.23
CA ASN A 666 -19.22 -6.69 2.16
C ASN A 666 -19.52 -8.13 1.71
N ASN A 667 -19.31 -8.39 0.41
CA ASN A 667 -19.70 -9.66 -0.23
C ASN A 667 -21.18 -10.02 0.06
N LEU A 668 -22.08 -9.10 -0.27
CA LEU A 668 -23.53 -9.19 0.02
C LEU A 668 -24.16 -10.53 -0.42
N THR A 669 -23.71 -11.07 -1.57
CA THR A 669 -24.22 -12.31 -2.14
C THR A 669 -23.55 -13.57 -1.59
N ASP A 670 -22.65 -13.41 -0.62
CA ASP A 670 -21.86 -14.50 -0.02
C ASP A 670 -21.12 -15.35 -1.07
N ARG A 671 -20.56 -14.67 -2.09
CA ARG A 671 -19.79 -15.32 -3.14
C ARG A 671 -18.57 -16.00 -2.57
N ARG A 672 -18.40 -17.30 -2.82
CA ARG A 672 -17.19 -18.06 -2.51
C ARG A 672 -16.17 -17.83 -3.62
N TYR A 673 -14.92 -17.48 -3.25
CA TYR A 673 -13.88 -17.19 -4.22
C TYR A 673 -12.48 -17.35 -3.60
N PHE A 674 -11.49 -17.44 -4.48
CA PHE A 674 -10.08 -17.44 -4.13
C PHE A 674 -9.43 -16.16 -4.62
N THR A 675 -8.43 -15.68 -3.91
CA THR A 675 -7.70 -14.47 -4.27
C THR A 675 -6.37 -14.77 -4.93
N ARG A 676 -5.69 -15.85 -4.53
CA ARG A 676 -4.34 -16.19 -4.97
C ARG A 676 -3.98 -17.61 -4.52
N THR A 677 -2.88 -18.21 -5.05
CA THR A 677 -2.22 -19.36 -4.41
C THR A 677 -1.16 -18.89 -3.42
N THR A 678 -0.76 -19.78 -2.51
CA THR A 678 0.29 -19.50 -1.52
C THR A 678 1.55 -20.28 -1.83
N ASP A 679 2.70 -19.65 -1.60
CA ASP A 679 3.98 -20.35 -1.63
C ASP A 679 4.26 -20.88 -0.21
N GLY A 680 4.49 -22.17 -0.07
CA GLY A 680 4.83 -22.81 1.20
C GLY A 680 3.67 -23.10 2.15
N ASN A 681 2.53 -22.44 2.02
CA ASN A 681 1.33 -22.68 2.84
C ASN A 681 0.29 -23.58 2.15
N LEU A 682 0.61 -24.13 1.00
CA LEU A 682 -0.21 -25.01 0.18
C LEU A 682 -1.62 -24.47 -0.10
N GLY A 683 -2.16 -24.76 -1.28
CA GLY A 683 -3.51 -24.37 -1.64
C GLY A 683 -3.68 -22.90 -2.11
N LYS A 684 -4.92 -22.47 -2.15
CA LYS A 684 -5.37 -21.15 -2.55
C LYS A 684 -5.87 -20.35 -1.35
N LEU A 685 -5.59 -19.07 -1.32
CA LEU A 685 -6.13 -18.15 -0.31
C LEU A 685 -7.62 -17.93 -0.54
N VAL A 686 -8.39 -18.15 0.49
CA VAL A 686 -9.86 -18.01 0.50
C VAL A 686 -10.23 -16.53 0.65
N GLY A 687 -11.11 -16.04 -0.21
CA GLY A 687 -11.69 -14.72 -0.08
C GLY A 687 -12.64 -14.61 1.11
N ALA A 688 -12.83 -13.39 1.62
CA ALA A 688 -13.71 -13.13 2.74
C ALA A 688 -15.17 -13.49 2.42
N PRO A 689 -15.89 -14.18 3.32
CA PRO A 689 -17.33 -14.45 3.19
C PRO A 689 -18.11 -13.16 3.34
N ARG A 690 -19.44 -13.24 3.30
CA ARG A 690 -20.30 -12.10 3.64
C ARG A 690 -19.93 -11.58 5.03
N THR A 691 -19.55 -10.29 5.07
CA THR A 691 -19.10 -9.62 6.28
C THR A 691 -20.05 -8.49 6.61
N LEU A 692 -20.69 -8.58 7.77
CA LEU A 692 -21.50 -7.50 8.32
C LEU A 692 -20.61 -6.61 9.20
N TYR A 693 -20.83 -5.30 9.16
CA TYR A 693 -20.13 -4.41 10.05
C TYR A 693 -20.98 -3.24 10.52
N VAL A 694 -20.65 -2.75 11.70
CA VAL A 694 -21.15 -1.49 12.25
C VAL A 694 -20.00 -0.69 12.85
N GLN A 695 -20.00 0.61 12.63
CA GLN A 695 -19.01 1.54 13.15
C GLN A 695 -19.69 2.77 13.72
N GLY A 696 -19.32 3.16 14.93
CA GLY A 696 -19.58 4.48 15.50
C GLY A 696 -18.32 5.34 15.41
N ARG A 697 -18.45 6.59 15.03
CA ARG A 697 -17.37 7.59 15.04
C ARG A 697 -17.88 8.87 15.73
N TYR A 698 -17.05 9.42 16.59
CA TYR A 698 -17.29 10.72 17.23
C TYR A 698 -16.13 11.67 16.87
N ALA A 699 -16.47 12.80 16.25
CA ALA A 699 -15.54 13.86 15.90
C ALA A 699 -15.81 15.10 16.80
N PHE A 700 -14.75 15.76 17.27
CA PHE A 700 -14.78 16.91 18.17
C PHE A 700 -13.83 18.03 17.72
#